data_c77774c24a9037758facbd5710191973
#
_entry.id   c77774c24a9037758facbd5710191973
#
_cell.length_a   1.000
_cell.length_b   1.000
_cell.length_c   1.000
_cell.angle_alpha   90.00
_cell.angle_beta   90.00
_cell.angle_gamma   90.00
#
_symmetry.space_group_name_H-M   'P 1'
#
loop_
_entity.id
_entity.type
_entity.pdbx_description
1 polymer ?
#
loop_
_entity_poly.entity_id
_entity_poly.type
_entity_poly.pdbx_seq_one_letter_code
_entity_poly.pdbx_strand_id
1 'polypeptide(L)'
;MRKLIRFSGIFFAFLLLLFGTGVQKMSFYSSVLEEMTLEEKIAQLLIIRVSSTEDEKYNRELIETIARVQPGGVCFFKGTPRKQALLTNQMQAVSKIPMFVSIDGEWGPAMRLDSCVAFPRQMTLGALSEENDSLIYQMGLEVAEQCKAVGVNLNFAPCIDVNNNSRNPVINSRSFGESRDKVCRKATLYMHGMQDGGIATSIKHFPGHGDTETDSHVGLPVIRKSRIELDEMELYPYRYLINENPDMVMVGHLRIPALDSSAKSVSSLSYPIVSQLLKREMGYNGLIITDAMEMKGVRNQNRFEGDVEIRSLLAGVDILLLPGETDSVIAAIKQAVETDVIPEELINERCLRVLQFKRSHGIMGFKPANIAELKARMNSAGAMLINRQIEEKALTLLKNEDNILPLNANTAANTAFLCVDRKTYQTEYKQIVGEYNLPYFYMDKKISAKEQTNILTKLAPYKQIIVAFGGSNQLGGSDYGIDQSSVKLLNRLAKEKSVILLHLGNPYALNYFDSLTNYRAVIDAYQFTPTSVAAAMKACFGQIVCEGTLPVSINGYPAGSGILMSKTVENFSALPDDITRSLDNMLENGIKEKIYPGCVVLALHHGQPVYHKAFGYLDYLRQDKVTLQTMYDVASLTKVAATTLAVMKLYDNHEIRLTDKIGKYLPYLAGTDKASLTLEELLTHTSGLPSFIPFYKSIQGNERYLRAYKTENFQVQVAENLYLRNDYPDTIRYKVAHCKLKEKKYEYSDLNFLLLKDMVETITMQPIEQFLAENFYQPMGLTRTSFMPLQHGFVKQEIAPTEKDVLFRKQLVHGYVHDQTSALMHGNAGNAGLFTTAQELGAIFLMLQNGGMYDGTRYLSESTVAEFTKMHHLHGCQVRGYGFHTPKAPGESSIVPAAASTQIFGHQGFTGTVVWCDPKEELIFVFLSNRVCPDAEPNKLAKSGIRLKAHELVYKGIKN
;
A
#
# COMPACT_ATOMS: atom_id res chain seq x y z
N MET A 1 -43.04 -10.17 -41.17
CA MET A 1 -43.92 -9.51 -40.20
C MET A 1 -44.01 -10.16 -38.78
N ARG A 2 -43.92 -11.47 -38.61
CA ARG A 2 -43.98 -12.12 -37.26
C ARG A 2 -42.70 -12.03 -36.42
N LYS A 3 -41.52 -11.61 -36.90
CA LYS A 3 -40.29 -11.40 -36.12
C LYS A 3 -40.09 -9.97 -35.64
N LEU A 4 -40.75 -8.97 -36.22
CA LEU A 4 -40.72 -7.58 -35.75
C LEU A 4 -41.63 -7.35 -34.54
N ILE A 5 -42.71 -8.12 -34.39
CA ILE A 5 -43.67 -7.95 -33.29
C ILE A 5 -43.17 -8.56 -31.97
N ARG A 6 -42.18 -9.47 -31.99
CA ARG A 6 -41.57 -10.01 -30.75
C ARG A 6 -40.49 -9.09 -30.16
N PHE A 7 -39.83 -8.29 -30.98
CA PHE A 7 -38.80 -7.32 -30.47
C PHE A 7 -39.42 -6.08 -29.85
N SER A 8 -40.52 -5.57 -30.33
CA SER A 8 -41.23 -4.45 -29.75
C SER A 8 -41.91 -4.78 -28.42
N GLY A 9 -42.40 -6.02 -28.23
CA GLY A 9 -43.00 -6.48 -26.97
C GLY A 9 -42.03 -6.60 -25.81
N ILE A 10 -40.76 -7.03 -26.07
CA ILE A 10 -39.69 -7.14 -25.06
C ILE A 10 -39.14 -5.77 -24.70
N PHE A 11 -39.03 -4.87 -25.67
CA PHE A 11 -38.59 -3.48 -25.42
C PHE A 11 -39.62 -2.69 -24.61
N PHE A 12 -40.92 -2.90 -24.86
CA PHE A 12 -42.02 -2.27 -24.09
C PHE A 12 -42.14 -2.87 -22.69
N ALA A 13 -41.91 -4.16 -22.49
CA ALA A 13 -41.88 -4.79 -21.17
C ALA A 13 -40.63 -4.34 -20.35
N PHE A 14 -39.50 -4.10 -21.00
CA PHE A 14 -38.28 -3.58 -20.35
C PHE A 14 -38.43 -2.10 -19.98
N LEU A 15 -39.10 -1.28 -20.82
CA LEU A 15 -39.49 0.10 -20.50
C LEU A 15 -40.51 0.13 -19.34
N LEU A 16 -41.53 -0.73 -19.32
CA LEU A 16 -42.50 -0.81 -18.22
C LEU A 16 -41.87 -1.29 -16.93
N LEU A 17 -40.85 -2.15 -16.93
CA LEU A 17 -40.08 -2.53 -15.76
C LEU A 17 -39.20 -1.38 -15.23
N LEU A 18 -38.61 -0.56 -16.12
CA LEU A 18 -37.83 0.60 -15.74
C LEU A 18 -38.72 1.75 -15.20
N PHE A 19 -39.89 1.98 -15.78
CA PHE A 19 -40.83 2.98 -15.27
C PHE A 19 -41.60 2.50 -14.04
N GLY A 20 -41.92 1.20 -13.93
CA GLY A 20 -42.57 0.63 -12.74
C GLY A 20 -41.70 0.72 -11.49
N THR A 21 -40.40 0.52 -11.56
CA THR A 21 -39.48 0.66 -10.41
C THR A 21 -39.27 2.12 -9.99
N GLY A 22 -39.30 3.07 -10.93
CA GLY A 22 -39.20 4.49 -10.64
C GLY A 22 -40.48 5.05 -9.95
N VAL A 23 -41.64 4.68 -10.43
CA VAL A 23 -42.94 5.12 -9.88
C VAL A 23 -43.20 4.50 -8.49
N GLN A 24 -42.83 3.23 -8.26
CA GLN A 24 -42.91 2.63 -6.94
C GLN A 24 -41.91 3.24 -5.96
N LYS A 25 -40.71 3.63 -6.42
CA LYS A 25 -39.72 4.33 -5.57
C LYS A 25 -40.20 5.73 -5.16
N MET A 26 -40.73 6.51 -6.06
CA MET A 26 -41.29 7.83 -5.72
C MET A 26 -42.46 7.74 -4.74
N SER A 27 -43.34 6.75 -4.88
CA SER A 27 -44.49 6.57 -3.99
C SER A 27 -44.10 6.25 -2.53
N PHE A 28 -43.02 5.51 -2.30
CA PHE A 28 -42.53 5.18 -0.97
C PHE A 28 -42.03 6.41 -0.19
N TYR A 29 -41.25 7.27 -0.84
CA TYR A 29 -40.69 8.47 -0.17
C TYR A 29 -41.77 9.51 0.11
N SER A 30 -42.73 9.66 -0.81
CA SER A 30 -43.89 10.54 -0.58
C SER A 30 -44.69 10.13 0.64
N SER A 31 -44.93 8.82 0.83
CA SER A 31 -45.65 8.34 2.00
C SER A 31 -44.88 8.56 3.32
N VAL A 32 -43.55 8.34 3.33
CA VAL A 32 -42.75 8.61 4.54
C VAL A 32 -42.76 10.10 4.91
N LEU A 33 -42.64 11.00 3.91
CA LEU A 33 -42.71 12.43 4.15
C LEU A 33 -44.08 12.91 4.63
N GLU A 34 -45.17 12.31 4.11
CA GLU A 34 -46.54 12.63 4.53
C GLU A 34 -46.83 12.25 5.98
N GLU A 35 -46.13 11.22 6.51
CA GLU A 35 -46.30 10.76 7.91
C GLU A 35 -45.43 11.58 8.90
N MET A 36 -44.43 12.35 8.43
CA MET A 36 -43.52 13.14 9.26
C MET A 36 -44.11 14.51 9.61
N THR A 37 -43.96 14.91 10.88
CA THR A 37 -44.25 16.31 11.27
C THR A 37 -43.19 17.27 10.69
N LEU A 38 -43.50 18.58 10.66
CA LEU A 38 -42.54 19.58 10.20
C LEU A 38 -41.24 19.58 11.05
N GLU A 39 -41.39 19.42 12.35
CA GLU A 39 -40.22 19.29 13.26
C GLU A 39 -39.37 18.09 12.96
N GLU A 40 -39.95 16.92 12.67
CA GLU A 40 -39.22 15.71 12.28
C GLU A 40 -38.52 15.91 10.95
N LYS A 41 -39.14 16.58 9.96
CA LYS A 41 -38.50 16.91 8.69
C LYS A 41 -37.30 17.86 8.88
N ILE A 42 -37.43 18.90 9.70
CA ILE A 42 -36.35 19.84 10.05
C ILE A 42 -35.23 19.09 10.77
N ALA A 43 -35.56 18.23 11.73
CA ALA A 43 -34.58 17.47 12.49
C ALA A 43 -33.71 16.56 11.57
N GLN A 44 -34.28 16.00 10.49
CA GLN A 44 -33.50 15.22 9.51
C GLN A 44 -32.44 16.03 8.78
N LEU A 45 -32.51 17.37 8.79
CA LEU A 45 -31.49 18.25 8.19
C LEU A 45 -30.35 18.57 9.18
N LEU A 46 -30.39 18.09 10.42
CA LEU A 46 -29.44 18.41 11.47
C LEU A 46 -28.50 17.24 11.75
N ILE A 47 -27.19 17.52 11.84
CA ILE A 47 -26.18 16.61 12.40
C ILE A 47 -25.66 17.24 13.69
N ILE A 48 -25.94 16.62 14.84
CA ILE A 48 -25.63 17.18 16.16
C ILE A 48 -24.33 16.62 16.73
N ARG A 49 -23.71 17.35 17.65
CA ARG A 49 -22.46 16.97 18.30
C ARG A 49 -22.66 15.82 19.29
N VAL A 50 -21.69 14.87 19.29
CA VAL A 50 -21.62 13.78 20.27
C VAL A 50 -20.18 13.58 20.72
N SER A 51 -20.00 13.26 22.00
CA SER A 51 -18.73 12.84 22.58
C SER A 51 -18.90 11.50 23.29
N SER A 52 -17.99 10.56 23.07
CA SER A 52 -17.99 9.29 23.80
C SER A 52 -17.02 9.29 25.00
N THR A 53 -16.46 10.46 25.36
CA THR A 53 -15.62 10.64 26.57
C THR A 53 -16.42 10.97 27.83
N GLU A 54 -17.66 11.39 27.66
CA GLU A 54 -18.54 11.85 28.73
C GLU A 54 -19.01 10.69 29.62
N ASP A 55 -19.71 11.02 30.70
CA ASP A 55 -20.20 10.06 31.70
C ASP A 55 -21.53 9.38 31.29
N GLU A 56 -22.00 8.44 32.10
CA GLU A 56 -23.24 7.73 31.85
C GLU A 56 -24.50 8.63 31.94
N LYS A 57 -24.43 9.74 32.69
CA LYS A 57 -25.53 10.70 32.78
C LYS A 57 -25.72 11.41 31.45
N TYR A 58 -24.60 11.91 30.88
CA TYR A 58 -24.61 12.50 29.54
C TYR A 58 -25.16 11.53 28.49
N ASN A 59 -24.70 10.26 28.53
CA ASN A 59 -25.15 9.27 27.55
C ASN A 59 -26.68 9.01 27.63
N ARG A 60 -27.25 8.96 28.85
CA ARG A 60 -28.70 8.82 29.01
C ARG A 60 -29.45 10.03 28.46
N GLU A 61 -29.08 11.26 28.85
CA GLU A 61 -29.68 12.50 28.36
C GLU A 61 -29.56 12.63 26.83
N LEU A 62 -28.42 12.19 26.24
CA LEU A 62 -28.26 12.15 24.82
C LEU A 62 -29.21 11.17 24.14
N ILE A 63 -29.38 9.94 24.67
CA ILE A 63 -30.24 8.92 24.10
C ILE A 63 -31.73 9.39 24.19
N GLU A 64 -32.14 10.02 25.30
CA GLU A 64 -33.45 10.64 25.45
C GLU A 64 -33.66 11.76 24.41
N THR A 65 -32.67 12.61 24.21
CA THR A 65 -32.70 13.67 23.18
C THR A 65 -32.84 13.08 21.78
N ILE A 66 -32.05 12.06 21.42
CA ILE A 66 -32.16 11.38 20.13
C ILE A 66 -33.55 10.78 19.93
N ALA A 67 -34.07 10.09 20.96
CA ALA A 67 -35.41 9.47 20.89
C ALA A 67 -36.51 10.50 20.67
N ARG A 68 -36.40 11.70 21.25
CA ARG A 68 -37.37 12.80 21.15
C ARG A 68 -37.20 13.60 19.85
N VAL A 69 -35.99 14.02 19.53
CA VAL A 69 -35.71 14.97 18.42
C VAL A 69 -35.63 14.27 17.06
N GLN A 70 -35.16 13.02 17.01
CA GLN A 70 -34.95 12.26 15.78
C GLN A 70 -34.07 12.98 14.75
N PRO A 71 -32.85 13.43 15.12
CA PRO A 71 -31.97 14.19 14.21
C PRO A 71 -31.54 13.34 13.01
N GLY A 72 -31.22 14.01 11.91
CA GLY A 72 -30.72 13.37 10.71
C GLY A 72 -29.38 12.64 10.91
N GLY A 73 -28.58 13.09 11.88
CA GLY A 73 -27.30 12.47 12.19
C GLY A 73 -26.61 12.99 13.43
N VAL A 74 -25.48 12.35 13.75
CA VAL A 74 -24.55 12.70 14.83
C VAL A 74 -23.13 12.80 14.30
N CYS A 75 -22.30 13.69 14.90
CA CYS A 75 -20.88 13.81 14.60
C CYS A 75 -20.05 13.58 15.87
N PHE A 76 -19.14 12.60 15.81
CA PHE A 76 -18.26 12.25 16.92
C PHE A 76 -16.95 13.07 16.91
N PHE A 77 -16.55 13.58 18.09
CA PHE A 77 -15.35 14.42 18.23
C PHE A 77 -14.21 13.77 19.01
N LYS A 78 -14.50 12.98 20.02
CA LYS A 78 -13.49 12.34 20.88
C LYS A 78 -14.00 11.04 21.45
N GLY A 79 -13.08 10.12 21.76
CA GLY A 79 -13.38 8.91 22.49
C GLY A 79 -12.44 7.77 22.22
N THR A 80 -12.93 6.58 22.53
CA THR A 80 -12.28 5.32 22.17
C THR A 80 -13.18 4.53 21.24
N PRO A 81 -12.66 3.66 20.38
CA PRO A 81 -13.47 2.87 19.47
C PRO A 81 -14.61 2.11 20.16
N ARG A 82 -14.31 1.51 21.32
CA ARG A 82 -15.30 0.74 22.09
C ARG A 82 -16.46 1.61 22.60
N LYS A 83 -16.14 2.76 23.19
CA LYS A 83 -17.19 3.66 23.74
C LYS A 83 -18.05 4.22 22.61
N GLN A 84 -17.42 4.63 21.49
CA GLN A 84 -18.17 5.13 20.35
C GLN A 84 -19.09 4.06 19.76
N ALA A 85 -18.60 2.85 19.50
CA ALA A 85 -19.41 1.77 18.93
C ALA A 85 -20.60 1.41 19.80
N LEU A 86 -20.43 1.33 21.14
CA LEU A 86 -21.51 1.09 22.08
C LEU A 86 -22.56 2.20 22.04
N LEU A 87 -22.12 3.47 22.10
CA LEU A 87 -23.02 4.61 22.08
C LEU A 87 -23.75 4.73 20.74
N THR A 88 -23.05 4.46 19.62
CA THR A 88 -23.66 4.40 18.28
C THR A 88 -24.78 3.35 18.23
N ASN A 89 -24.53 2.14 18.74
CA ASN A 89 -25.55 1.09 18.76
C ASN A 89 -26.79 1.51 19.59
N GLN A 90 -26.58 2.16 20.72
CA GLN A 90 -27.69 2.65 21.59
C GLN A 90 -28.50 3.76 20.93
N MET A 91 -27.85 4.76 20.31
CA MET A 91 -28.51 5.87 19.63
C MET A 91 -29.32 5.39 18.42
N GLN A 92 -28.74 4.51 17.61
CA GLN A 92 -29.41 3.96 16.43
C GLN A 92 -30.63 3.09 16.82
N ALA A 93 -30.59 2.42 17.99
CA ALA A 93 -31.69 1.59 18.46
C ALA A 93 -32.95 2.42 18.83
N VAL A 94 -32.82 3.70 19.17
CA VAL A 94 -33.94 4.60 19.50
C VAL A 94 -34.32 5.53 18.34
N SER A 95 -33.61 5.47 17.22
CA SER A 95 -33.87 6.26 16.02
C SER A 95 -34.93 5.59 15.15
N LYS A 96 -36.01 6.32 14.81
CA LYS A 96 -37.05 5.86 13.86
C LYS A 96 -36.48 5.70 12.45
N ILE A 97 -35.62 6.64 12.04
CA ILE A 97 -34.90 6.65 10.76
C ILE A 97 -33.42 6.55 11.08
N PRO A 98 -32.67 5.55 10.57
CA PRO A 98 -31.25 5.42 10.81
C PRO A 98 -30.49 6.72 10.52
N MET A 99 -29.61 7.11 11.44
CA MET A 99 -28.90 8.38 11.41
C MET A 99 -27.62 8.29 10.57
N PHE A 100 -27.19 9.43 10.02
CA PHE A 100 -25.79 9.63 9.74
C PHE A 100 -24.99 9.52 11.04
N VAL A 101 -23.96 8.68 11.03
CA VAL A 101 -22.95 8.63 12.07
C VAL A 101 -21.66 9.13 11.42
N SER A 102 -21.31 10.36 11.69
CA SER A 102 -20.22 11.05 10.99
C SER A 102 -19.02 11.31 11.89
N ILE A 103 -17.87 11.49 11.25
CA ILE A 103 -16.60 11.80 11.88
C ILE A 103 -15.73 12.67 10.95
N ASP A 104 -14.87 13.52 11.53
CA ASP A 104 -13.70 14.03 10.82
C ASP A 104 -12.57 13.01 10.95
N GLY A 105 -12.41 12.18 9.96
CA GLY A 105 -11.40 11.14 9.91
C GLY A 105 -10.46 11.30 8.70
N GLU A 106 -9.83 12.48 8.53
CA GLU A 106 -9.00 12.79 7.36
C GLU A 106 -7.82 11.81 7.20
N TRP A 107 -7.25 11.36 8.32
CA TRP A 107 -6.25 10.28 8.38
C TRP A 107 -6.76 9.08 9.17
N GLY A 108 -8.03 8.75 8.96
CA GLY A 108 -8.76 7.70 9.65
C GLY A 108 -9.36 8.14 10.98
N PRO A 109 -10.15 7.26 11.63
CA PRO A 109 -10.79 7.55 12.91
C PRO A 109 -9.82 7.95 14.03
N ALA A 110 -8.53 7.61 13.91
CA ALA A 110 -7.47 8.04 14.86
C ALA A 110 -7.31 9.57 14.96
N MET A 111 -7.85 10.34 14.02
CA MET A 111 -7.97 11.80 14.17
C MET A 111 -8.81 12.18 15.40
N ARG A 112 -9.74 11.34 15.81
CA ARG A 112 -10.72 11.57 16.88
C ARG A 112 -10.71 10.52 17.98
N LEU A 113 -10.23 9.30 17.67
CA LEU A 113 -10.30 8.16 18.57
C LEU A 113 -8.91 7.66 18.94
N ASP A 114 -8.72 7.34 20.21
CA ASP A 114 -7.49 6.72 20.70
C ASP A 114 -7.43 5.22 20.39
N SER A 115 -6.24 4.64 20.48
CA SER A 115 -6.06 3.17 20.44
C SER A 115 -6.44 2.49 19.12
N CYS A 116 -6.27 3.18 18.00
CA CYS A 116 -6.39 2.64 16.66
C CYS A 116 -5.23 3.12 15.77
N VAL A 117 -4.98 2.40 14.67
CA VAL A 117 -3.95 2.80 13.70
C VAL A 117 -4.28 4.19 13.15
N ALA A 118 -3.32 5.10 13.31
CA ALA A 118 -3.35 6.43 12.71
C ALA A 118 -2.58 6.39 11.39
N PHE A 119 -3.25 6.75 10.30
CA PHE A 119 -2.59 6.90 9.01
C PHE A 119 -1.86 8.24 8.92
N PRO A 120 -0.94 8.40 7.95
CA PRO A 120 -0.25 9.66 7.74
C PRO A 120 -1.22 10.75 7.27
N ARG A 121 -0.83 12.01 7.55
CA ARG A 121 -1.59 13.17 7.09
C ARG A 121 -1.45 13.35 5.58
N GLN A 122 -2.37 14.11 4.99
CA GLN A 122 -2.43 14.37 3.54
C GLN A 122 -1.12 14.94 2.99
N MET A 123 -0.40 15.78 3.75
CA MET A 123 0.90 16.31 3.35
C MET A 123 1.92 15.21 3.08
N THR A 124 1.92 14.14 3.89
CA THR A 124 2.75 12.95 3.66
C THR A 124 2.33 12.20 2.40
N LEU A 125 1.01 12.04 2.19
CA LEU A 125 0.47 11.44 0.95
C LEU A 125 0.85 12.26 -0.28
N GLY A 126 0.90 13.61 -0.13
CA GLY A 126 1.35 14.54 -1.16
C GLY A 126 2.79 14.30 -1.63
N ALA A 127 3.63 13.75 -0.76
CA ALA A 127 5.03 13.43 -1.06
C ALA A 127 5.22 12.15 -1.89
N LEU A 128 4.23 11.25 -1.94
CA LEU A 128 4.30 10.03 -2.75
C LEU A 128 4.50 10.34 -4.24
N SER A 129 5.31 9.54 -4.92
CA SER A 129 5.39 9.55 -6.38
C SER A 129 4.10 9.00 -7.01
N GLU A 130 3.85 9.30 -8.29
CA GLU A 130 2.66 8.81 -9.01
C GLU A 130 2.57 7.29 -9.04
N GLU A 131 3.70 6.60 -9.11
CA GLU A 131 3.78 5.14 -9.10
C GLU A 131 3.27 4.53 -7.79
N ASN A 132 3.35 5.27 -6.69
CA ASN A 132 2.93 4.86 -5.36
C ASN A 132 1.53 5.40 -4.96
N ASP A 133 0.84 6.09 -5.84
CA ASP A 133 -0.47 6.70 -5.56
C ASP A 133 -1.57 5.66 -5.24
N SER A 134 -1.43 4.40 -5.71
CA SER A 134 -2.33 3.31 -5.35
C SER A 134 -2.42 3.03 -3.84
N LEU A 135 -1.38 3.36 -3.08
CA LEU A 135 -1.38 3.26 -1.61
C LEU A 135 -2.43 4.19 -0.97
N ILE A 136 -2.73 5.32 -1.62
CA ILE A 136 -3.75 6.27 -1.13
C ILE A 136 -5.15 5.68 -1.24
N TYR A 137 -5.44 4.99 -2.35
CA TYR A 137 -6.70 4.26 -2.52
C TYR A 137 -6.84 3.12 -1.49
N GLN A 138 -5.77 2.34 -1.29
CA GLN A 138 -5.74 1.27 -0.29
C GLN A 138 -5.92 1.82 1.13
N MET A 139 -5.30 2.97 1.46
CA MET A 139 -5.55 3.67 2.71
C MET A 139 -7.03 4.05 2.86
N GLY A 140 -7.67 4.52 1.79
CA GLY A 140 -9.11 4.82 1.77
C GLY A 140 -9.97 3.61 2.13
N LEU A 141 -9.67 2.43 1.59
CA LEU A 141 -10.33 1.16 1.92
C LEU A 141 -10.16 0.79 3.41
N GLU A 142 -8.95 0.88 3.95
CA GLU A 142 -8.68 0.57 5.37
C GLU A 142 -9.35 1.58 6.31
N VAL A 143 -9.38 2.87 5.96
CA VAL A 143 -10.13 3.90 6.70
C VAL A 143 -11.63 3.58 6.70
N ALA A 144 -12.18 3.13 5.58
CA ALA A 144 -13.57 2.71 5.49
C ALA A 144 -13.86 1.52 6.42
N GLU A 145 -12.97 0.52 6.46
CA GLU A 145 -13.11 -0.62 7.37
C GLU A 145 -13.08 -0.20 8.84
N GLN A 146 -12.18 0.71 9.24
CA GLN A 146 -12.15 1.27 10.59
C GLN A 146 -13.43 2.06 10.92
N CYS A 147 -13.92 2.87 9.98
CA CYS A 147 -15.17 3.62 10.13
C CYS A 147 -16.36 2.68 10.35
N LYS A 148 -16.54 1.68 9.49
CA LYS A 148 -17.60 0.67 9.65
C LYS A 148 -17.51 -0.09 10.98
N ALA A 149 -16.30 -0.36 11.46
CA ALA A 149 -16.08 -1.07 12.72
C ALA A 149 -16.68 -0.33 13.92
N VAL A 150 -16.67 0.99 13.93
CA VAL A 150 -17.26 1.84 14.99
C VAL A 150 -18.66 2.36 14.65
N GLY A 151 -19.26 1.89 13.55
CA GLY A 151 -20.61 2.26 13.10
C GLY A 151 -20.68 3.62 12.38
N VAL A 152 -19.56 4.21 11.98
CA VAL A 152 -19.50 5.42 11.15
C VAL A 152 -19.90 5.06 9.71
N ASN A 153 -20.74 5.89 9.10
CA ASN A 153 -21.23 5.74 7.73
C ASN A 153 -20.99 6.98 6.85
N LEU A 154 -20.45 8.07 7.44
CA LEU A 154 -20.10 9.31 6.75
C LEU A 154 -18.77 9.85 7.30
N ASN A 155 -17.78 10.04 6.43
CA ASN A 155 -16.52 10.67 6.79
C ASN A 155 -16.37 12.04 6.12
N PHE A 156 -16.13 13.10 6.90
CA PHE A 156 -15.84 14.45 6.37
C PHE A 156 -14.42 14.54 5.84
N ALA A 157 -14.14 13.80 4.78
CA ALA A 157 -12.87 13.71 4.06
C ALA A 157 -13.13 13.33 2.59
N PRO A 158 -12.19 13.62 1.69
CA PRO A 158 -10.90 14.31 1.88
C PRO A 158 -10.99 15.83 1.97
N CYS A 159 -9.94 16.45 2.58
CA CYS A 159 -9.65 17.87 2.42
C CYS A 159 -9.00 18.08 1.05
N ILE A 160 -9.61 18.90 0.20
CA ILE A 160 -9.14 19.20 -1.16
C ILE A 160 -8.63 20.64 -1.33
N ASP A 161 -8.46 21.34 -0.22
CA ASP A 161 -7.87 22.68 -0.22
C ASP A 161 -6.41 22.63 -0.68
N VAL A 162 -6.04 23.50 -1.62
CA VAL A 162 -4.65 23.64 -2.11
C VAL A 162 -3.88 24.55 -1.15
N ASN A 163 -2.88 24.04 -0.45
CA ASN A 163 -2.13 24.82 0.55
C ASN A 163 -0.99 25.59 -0.09
N ASN A 164 -1.25 26.78 -0.58
CA ASN A 164 -0.26 27.68 -1.17
C ASN A 164 0.23 28.79 -0.19
N ASN A 165 -0.14 28.71 1.07
CA ASN A 165 0.26 29.64 2.13
C ASN A 165 0.83 28.87 3.34
N SER A 166 2.15 28.98 3.58
CA SER A 166 2.83 28.32 4.70
C SER A 166 2.32 28.75 6.07
N ARG A 167 1.75 29.95 6.19
CA ARG A 167 1.19 30.49 7.43
C ARG A 167 -0.26 30.11 7.69
N ASN A 168 -0.89 29.33 6.77
CA ASN A 168 -2.26 28.89 6.95
C ASN A 168 -2.42 28.14 8.28
N PRO A 169 -3.26 28.61 9.23
CA PRO A 169 -3.40 28.00 10.53
C PRO A 169 -4.35 26.80 10.57
N VAL A 170 -5.11 26.53 9.51
CA VAL A 170 -6.20 25.57 9.47
C VAL A 170 -5.91 24.39 8.55
N ILE A 171 -5.50 24.63 7.31
CA ILE A 171 -5.31 23.60 6.29
C ILE A 171 -3.94 22.96 6.43
N ASN A 172 -2.88 23.63 6.03
CA ASN A 172 -1.50 23.20 6.23
C ASN A 172 -1.28 21.70 5.93
N SER A 173 -0.91 20.87 6.93
CA SER A 173 -0.66 19.43 6.75
C SER A 173 -1.90 18.59 6.40
N ARG A 174 -3.10 19.18 6.41
CA ARG A 174 -4.35 18.55 5.97
C ARG A 174 -4.51 18.55 4.45
N SER A 175 -3.70 19.36 3.72
CA SER A 175 -3.64 19.38 2.26
C SER A 175 -2.63 18.38 1.71
N PHE A 176 -2.87 17.87 0.50
CA PHE A 176 -1.90 17.09 -0.27
C PHE A 176 -0.75 17.93 -0.85
N GLY A 177 -0.77 19.26 -0.66
CA GLY A 177 0.31 20.16 -1.05
C GLY A 177 -0.16 21.43 -1.76
N GLU A 178 0.78 22.10 -2.47
CA GLU A 178 0.52 23.37 -3.17
C GLU A 178 0.19 23.20 -4.66
N SER A 179 0.31 21.98 -5.21
CA SER A 179 -0.06 21.67 -6.60
C SER A 179 -1.52 21.24 -6.70
N ARG A 180 -2.36 22.06 -7.36
CA ARG A 180 -3.77 21.76 -7.56
C ARG A 180 -4.01 20.40 -8.25
N ASP A 181 -3.16 20.04 -9.23
CA ASP A 181 -3.30 18.78 -9.98
C ASP A 181 -2.97 17.56 -9.10
N LYS A 182 -1.91 17.65 -8.24
CA LYS A 182 -1.61 16.62 -7.25
C LYS A 182 -2.73 16.48 -6.22
N VAL A 183 -3.28 17.60 -5.73
CA VAL A 183 -4.43 17.61 -4.81
C VAL A 183 -5.62 16.88 -5.44
N CYS A 184 -5.98 17.21 -6.67
CA CYS A 184 -7.08 16.54 -7.39
C CYS A 184 -6.87 15.04 -7.48
N ARG A 185 -5.75 14.60 -8.06
CA ARG A 185 -5.47 13.19 -8.28
C ARG A 185 -5.48 12.37 -6.98
N LYS A 186 -4.76 12.84 -5.95
CA LYS A 186 -4.61 12.12 -4.68
C LYS A 186 -5.89 12.11 -3.86
N ALA A 187 -6.63 13.21 -3.85
CA ALA A 187 -7.92 13.30 -3.18
C ALA A 187 -8.96 12.36 -3.82
N THR A 188 -8.97 12.26 -5.15
CA THR A 188 -9.84 11.32 -5.87
C THR A 188 -9.58 9.88 -5.43
N LEU A 189 -8.32 9.45 -5.38
CA LEU A 189 -7.96 8.09 -4.97
C LEU A 189 -8.39 7.79 -3.53
N TYR A 190 -8.17 8.73 -2.61
CA TYR A 190 -8.61 8.57 -1.22
C TYR A 190 -10.14 8.51 -1.10
N MET A 191 -10.84 9.39 -1.81
CA MET A 191 -12.30 9.42 -1.87
C MET A 191 -12.86 8.10 -2.40
N HIS A 192 -12.39 7.64 -3.57
CA HIS A 192 -12.85 6.40 -4.17
C HIS A 192 -12.56 5.18 -3.28
N GLY A 193 -11.39 5.11 -2.63
CA GLY A 193 -11.09 4.03 -1.69
C GLY A 193 -12.10 3.97 -0.53
N MET A 194 -12.50 5.12 0.04
CA MET A 194 -13.53 5.16 1.09
C MET A 194 -14.93 4.80 0.56
N GLN A 195 -15.30 5.30 -0.64
CA GLN A 195 -16.59 5.02 -1.27
C GLN A 195 -16.74 3.53 -1.61
N ASP A 196 -15.73 2.94 -2.25
CA ASP A 196 -15.69 1.50 -2.56
C ASP A 196 -15.68 0.64 -1.30
N GLY A 197 -15.09 1.16 -0.21
CA GLY A 197 -15.20 0.62 1.13
C GLY A 197 -16.58 0.78 1.78
N GLY A 198 -17.55 1.46 1.14
CA GLY A 198 -18.93 1.63 1.59
C GLY A 198 -19.13 2.74 2.63
N ILE A 199 -18.29 3.77 2.67
CA ILE A 199 -18.40 4.96 3.51
C ILE A 199 -18.67 6.18 2.64
N ALA A 200 -19.74 6.92 2.96
CA ALA A 200 -20.03 8.19 2.30
C ALA A 200 -18.94 9.23 2.65
N THR A 201 -18.58 10.05 1.66
CA THR A 201 -17.49 11.03 1.74
C THR A 201 -17.99 12.46 1.59
N SER A 202 -17.21 13.42 2.13
CA SER A 202 -17.50 14.84 1.94
C SER A 202 -16.22 15.61 1.63
N ILE A 203 -16.08 16.09 0.39
CA ILE A 203 -14.96 16.94 0.03
C ILE A 203 -15.13 18.35 0.65
N LYS A 204 -14.00 18.95 1.08
CA LYS A 204 -14.02 20.20 1.88
C LYS A 204 -12.77 21.06 1.69
N HIS A 205 -12.85 22.38 1.92
CA HIS A 205 -13.94 23.24 2.42
C HIS A 205 -14.33 24.23 1.32
N PHE A 206 -15.44 24.00 0.62
CA PHE A 206 -15.87 24.84 -0.50
C PHE A 206 -16.07 26.31 -0.05
N PRO A 207 -15.64 27.33 -0.82
CA PRO A 207 -15.03 27.25 -2.16
C PRO A 207 -13.50 27.19 -2.16
N GLY A 208 -12.83 26.84 -1.07
CA GLY A 208 -11.40 26.67 -0.90
C GLY A 208 -10.84 27.50 0.27
N HIS A 209 -10.11 26.86 1.17
CA HIS A 209 -9.59 27.44 2.43
C HIS A 209 -8.06 27.49 2.46
N GLY A 210 -7.38 27.11 1.36
CA GLY A 210 -5.94 26.91 1.31
C GLY A 210 -5.09 28.17 1.48
N ASP A 211 -5.60 29.35 1.08
CA ASP A 211 -4.90 30.63 1.15
C ASP A 211 -5.52 31.58 2.19
N THR A 212 -5.56 31.15 3.45
CA THR A 212 -6.08 31.95 4.55
C THR A 212 -5.02 32.08 5.65
N GLU A 213 -5.03 33.24 6.35
CA GLU A 213 -4.15 33.53 7.49
C GLU A 213 -4.92 33.64 8.81
N THR A 214 -6.24 33.53 8.78
CA THR A 214 -7.10 33.61 9.97
C THR A 214 -7.74 32.24 10.20
N ASP A 215 -7.73 31.78 11.44
CA ASP A 215 -8.44 30.57 11.84
C ASP A 215 -9.96 30.84 11.87
N SER A 216 -10.73 30.07 11.10
CA SER A 216 -12.20 30.17 11.03
C SER A 216 -12.89 29.83 12.34
N HIS A 217 -12.22 29.13 13.28
CA HIS A 217 -12.73 28.93 14.64
C HIS A 217 -12.64 30.20 15.52
N VAL A 218 -11.78 31.15 15.15
CA VAL A 218 -11.55 32.37 15.93
C VAL A 218 -12.20 33.59 15.28
N GLY A 219 -12.22 33.65 13.95
CA GLY A 219 -12.75 34.77 13.18
C GLY A 219 -13.19 34.37 11.78
N LEU A 220 -13.64 35.34 10.95
CA LEU A 220 -14.03 35.09 9.57
C LEU A 220 -12.84 35.28 8.62
N PRO A 221 -12.27 34.21 8.01
CA PRO A 221 -11.18 34.35 7.05
C PRO A 221 -11.65 35.06 5.78
N VAL A 222 -10.75 35.85 5.19
CA VAL A 222 -11.05 36.62 3.96
C VAL A 222 -10.05 36.28 2.87
N ILE A 223 -10.53 35.80 1.71
CA ILE A 223 -9.72 35.58 0.52
C ILE A 223 -9.93 36.76 -0.45
N ARG A 224 -8.83 37.48 -0.74
CA ARG A 224 -8.84 38.69 -1.58
C ARG A 224 -8.26 38.43 -2.98
N LYS A 225 -8.75 37.37 -3.63
CA LYS A 225 -8.37 37.00 -5.00
C LYS A 225 -9.45 37.44 -5.99
N SER A 226 -9.06 37.68 -7.24
CA SER A 226 -9.99 37.87 -8.36
C SER A 226 -10.70 36.57 -8.68
N ARG A 227 -11.79 36.63 -9.42
CA ARG A 227 -12.51 35.44 -9.89
C ARG A 227 -11.60 34.51 -10.72
N ILE A 228 -10.73 35.07 -11.56
CA ILE A 228 -9.80 34.30 -12.42
C ILE A 228 -8.83 33.53 -11.54
N GLU A 229 -8.20 34.16 -10.54
CA GLU A 229 -7.27 33.49 -9.61
C GLU A 229 -7.95 32.40 -8.79
N LEU A 230 -9.21 32.62 -8.39
CA LEU A 230 -10.01 31.60 -7.69
C LEU A 230 -10.32 30.40 -8.60
N ASP A 231 -10.71 30.64 -9.85
CA ASP A 231 -10.99 29.57 -10.81
C ASP A 231 -9.73 28.75 -11.15
N GLU A 232 -8.56 29.38 -11.16
CA GLU A 232 -7.28 28.73 -11.44
C GLU A 232 -6.75 27.91 -10.23
N MET A 233 -7.12 28.24 -9.00
CA MET A 233 -6.54 27.62 -7.83
C MET A 233 -7.59 27.00 -6.89
N GLU A 234 -8.37 27.81 -6.16
CA GLU A 234 -9.26 27.34 -5.10
C GLU A 234 -10.46 26.55 -5.65
N LEU A 235 -11.06 26.98 -6.75
CA LEU A 235 -12.23 26.35 -7.37
C LEU A 235 -11.87 25.18 -8.30
N TYR A 236 -10.60 25.10 -8.73
CA TYR A 236 -10.14 24.07 -9.66
C TYR A 236 -10.35 22.64 -9.13
N PRO A 237 -9.98 22.30 -7.88
CA PRO A 237 -10.21 20.96 -7.35
C PRO A 237 -11.71 20.58 -7.30
N TYR A 238 -12.59 21.54 -7.03
CA TYR A 238 -14.04 21.28 -7.03
C TYR A 238 -14.57 20.99 -8.43
N ARG A 239 -14.16 21.77 -9.45
CA ARG A 239 -14.52 21.50 -10.84
C ARG A 239 -14.04 20.11 -11.30
N TYR A 240 -12.87 19.71 -10.85
CA TYR A 240 -12.32 18.40 -11.15
C TYR A 240 -13.10 17.28 -10.42
N LEU A 241 -13.18 17.34 -9.09
CA LEU A 241 -13.76 16.26 -8.30
C LEU A 241 -15.29 16.12 -8.43
N ILE A 242 -16.01 17.15 -8.80
CA ILE A 242 -17.46 17.03 -9.09
C ILE A 242 -17.71 15.99 -10.20
N ASN A 243 -16.80 15.84 -11.17
CA ASN A 243 -16.90 14.83 -12.22
C ASN A 243 -16.53 13.41 -11.72
N GLU A 244 -15.89 13.32 -10.55
CA GLU A 244 -15.53 12.08 -9.88
C GLU A 244 -16.60 11.61 -8.85
N ASN A 245 -17.79 12.22 -8.88
CA ASN A 245 -18.98 11.90 -8.07
C ASN A 245 -18.75 11.88 -6.55
N PRO A 246 -18.33 13.01 -5.94
CA PRO A 246 -18.29 13.11 -4.49
C PRO A 246 -19.70 13.04 -3.91
N ASP A 247 -19.87 12.30 -2.81
CA ASP A 247 -21.17 12.11 -2.17
C ASP A 247 -21.72 13.40 -1.57
N MET A 248 -20.83 14.17 -0.89
CA MET A 248 -21.18 15.47 -0.29
C MET A 248 -20.10 16.52 -0.58
N VAL A 249 -20.52 17.78 -0.55
CA VAL A 249 -19.61 18.95 -0.52
C VAL A 249 -19.86 19.72 0.77
N MET A 250 -18.82 19.93 1.57
CA MET A 250 -18.87 20.76 2.76
C MET A 250 -18.50 22.20 2.40
N VAL A 251 -19.40 23.13 2.73
CA VAL A 251 -19.20 24.58 2.53
C VAL A 251 -18.59 25.21 3.77
N GLY A 252 -17.39 25.74 3.66
CA GLY A 252 -16.70 26.44 4.75
C GLY A 252 -17.30 27.81 5.06
N HIS A 253 -16.80 28.44 6.13
CA HIS A 253 -17.22 29.79 6.55
C HIS A 253 -16.15 30.81 6.17
N LEU A 254 -16.20 31.28 4.92
CA LEU A 254 -15.22 32.19 4.32
C LEU A 254 -15.90 33.42 3.78
N ARG A 255 -15.18 34.55 3.75
CA ARG A 255 -15.57 35.74 3.00
C ARG A 255 -14.74 35.87 1.73
N ILE A 256 -15.40 35.85 0.59
CA ILE A 256 -14.76 35.93 -0.73
C ILE A 256 -15.49 37.02 -1.59
N PRO A 257 -15.04 38.29 -1.52
CA PRO A 257 -15.71 39.39 -2.15
C PRO A 257 -15.88 39.25 -3.68
N ALA A 258 -14.99 38.51 -4.35
CA ALA A 258 -15.07 38.24 -5.77
C ALA A 258 -16.22 37.30 -6.17
N LEU A 259 -16.71 36.45 -5.23
CA LEU A 259 -17.84 35.54 -5.44
C LEU A 259 -19.17 36.11 -4.91
N ASP A 260 -19.09 36.89 -3.82
CA ASP A 260 -20.23 37.60 -3.25
C ASP A 260 -19.73 38.91 -2.66
N SER A 261 -20.08 40.02 -3.31
CA SER A 261 -19.61 41.37 -2.97
C SER A 261 -20.31 41.99 -1.77
N SER A 262 -21.34 41.33 -1.20
CA SER A 262 -22.06 41.84 -0.01
C SER A 262 -21.11 41.98 1.20
N ALA A 263 -21.26 43.09 1.96
CA ALA A 263 -20.31 43.46 3.00
C ALA A 263 -20.17 42.44 4.13
N LYS A 264 -21.20 41.67 4.39
CA LYS A 264 -21.26 40.62 5.43
C LYS A 264 -21.43 39.20 4.87
N SER A 265 -20.99 38.99 3.62
CA SER A 265 -21.08 37.69 2.97
C SER A 265 -20.25 36.64 3.71
N VAL A 266 -20.85 35.47 3.98
CA VAL A 266 -20.19 34.24 4.41
C VAL A 266 -20.57 33.15 3.44
N SER A 267 -19.62 32.41 2.94
CA SER A 267 -19.83 31.39 1.87
C SER A 267 -20.99 30.43 2.14
N SER A 268 -21.09 29.89 3.36
CA SER A 268 -22.19 28.99 3.76
C SER A 268 -23.59 29.65 3.87
N LEU A 269 -23.64 30.97 3.89
CA LEU A 269 -24.87 31.76 3.96
C LEU A 269 -25.19 32.47 2.63
N SER A 270 -24.40 32.24 1.58
CA SER A 270 -24.42 32.98 0.33
C SER A 270 -25.11 32.20 -0.79
N TYR A 271 -26.27 32.64 -1.24
CA TYR A 271 -26.96 32.09 -2.41
C TYR A 271 -26.09 32.13 -3.69
N PRO A 272 -25.35 33.26 -4.01
CA PRO A 272 -24.41 33.29 -5.13
C PRO A 272 -23.36 32.17 -5.07
N ILE A 273 -22.84 31.82 -3.88
CA ILE A 273 -21.79 30.80 -3.74
C ILE A 273 -22.38 29.40 -3.76
N VAL A 274 -23.39 29.11 -2.94
CA VAL A 274 -23.95 27.76 -2.81
C VAL A 274 -24.83 27.40 -4.00
N SER A 275 -25.82 28.23 -4.33
CA SER A 275 -26.79 27.88 -5.37
C SER A 275 -26.33 28.27 -6.78
N GLN A 276 -25.76 29.46 -6.98
CA GLN A 276 -25.39 29.86 -8.33
C GLN A 276 -24.05 29.22 -8.77
N LEU A 277 -22.99 29.31 -7.94
CA LEU A 277 -21.67 28.76 -8.31
C LEU A 277 -21.65 27.24 -8.19
N LEU A 278 -21.90 26.66 -7.00
CA LEU A 278 -21.73 25.23 -6.79
C LEU A 278 -22.79 24.40 -7.51
N LYS A 279 -24.08 24.69 -7.30
CA LYS A 279 -25.16 23.88 -7.91
C LYS A 279 -25.32 24.14 -9.41
N ARG A 280 -25.42 25.41 -9.84
CA ARG A 280 -25.76 25.72 -11.24
C ARG A 280 -24.56 25.80 -12.16
N GLU A 281 -23.53 26.58 -11.80
CA GLU A 281 -22.36 26.75 -12.65
C GLU A 281 -21.47 25.52 -12.71
N MET A 282 -21.18 24.90 -11.54
CA MET A 282 -20.36 23.69 -11.46
C MET A 282 -21.17 22.40 -11.67
N GLY A 283 -22.51 22.46 -11.66
CA GLY A 283 -23.38 21.33 -11.93
C GLY A 283 -23.47 20.29 -10.80
N TYR A 284 -23.13 20.67 -9.56
CA TYR A 284 -23.14 19.73 -8.45
C TYR A 284 -24.56 19.37 -7.97
N ASN A 285 -24.88 18.08 -7.99
CA ASN A 285 -26.21 17.57 -7.65
C ASN A 285 -26.25 16.70 -6.37
N GLY A 286 -25.12 16.42 -5.73
CA GLY A 286 -25.04 15.72 -4.45
C GLY A 286 -25.51 16.56 -3.26
N LEU A 287 -25.42 16.00 -2.04
CA LEU A 287 -25.79 16.74 -0.83
C LEU A 287 -24.77 17.83 -0.48
N ILE A 288 -25.25 18.97 -0.03
CA ILE A 288 -24.42 20.07 0.45
C ILE A 288 -24.61 20.21 1.95
N ILE A 289 -23.49 20.18 2.68
CA ILE A 289 -23.44 20.32 4.13
C ILE A 289 -22.64 21.56 4.52
N THR A 290 -23.01 22.23 5.60
CA THR A 290 -22.20 23.32 6.16
C THR A 290 -20.96 22.75 6.86
N ASP A 291 -19.91 23.56 7.01
CA ASP A 291 -18.96 23.38 8.12
C ASP A 291 -19.67 23.64 9.45
N ALA A 292 -18.99 23.39 10.58
CA ALA A 292 -19.59 23.47 11.91
C ALA A 292 -20.21 24.83 12.22
N MET A 293 -21.53 24.90 12.36
CA MET A 293 -22.28 26.16 12.56
C MET A 293 -21.99 26.83 13.91
N GLU A 294 -21.37 26.12 14.86
CA GLU A 294 -20.89 26.68 16.15
C GLU A 294 -19.61 27.51 16.01
N MET A 295 -18.91 27.51 14.85
CA MET A 295 -17.69 28.25 14.62
C MET A 295 -17.94 29.78 14.66
N LYS A 296 -17.02 30.52 15.34
CA LYS A 296 -17.17 31.98 15.51
C LYS A 296 -17.27 32.75 14.20
N GLY A 297 -16.63 32.26 13.14
CA GLY A 297 -16.67 32.87 11.80
C GLY A 297 -18.10 33.09 11.27
N VAL A 298 -18.99 32.13 11.47
CA VAL A 298 -20.41 32.20 11.08
C VAL A 298 -21.31 32.62 12.24
N ARG A 299 -21.08 32.11 13.46
CA ARG A 299 -21.92 32.39 14.62
C ARG A 299 -22.00 33.87 14.96
N ASN A 300 -20.92 34.64 14.76
CA ASN A 300 -20.87 36.07 14.92
C ASN A 300 -21.76 36.85 13.92
N GLN A 301 -22.32 36.18 12.91
CA GLN A 301 -23.27 36.78 11.96
C GLN A 301 -24.74 36.59 12.41
N ASN A 302 -24.95 35.84 13.51
CA ASN A 302 -26.27 35.55 14.04
C ASN A 302 -26.97 36.85 14.51
N ARG A 303 -28.23 37.05 14.13
CA ARG A 303 -29.08 38.15 14.57
C ARG A 303 -30.03 37.71 15.68
N PHE A 304 -30.43 36.44 15.65
CA PHE A 304 -31.23 35.72 16.63
C PHE A 304 -30.86 34.23 16.56
N GLU A 305 -31.26 33.44 17.54
CA GLU A 305 -30.95 32.00 17.54
C GLU A 305 -31.64 31.30 16.35
N GLY A 306 -30.88 30.57 15.53
CA GLY A 306 -31.36 29.93 14.30
C GLY A 306 -31.23 30.79 13.03
N ASP A 307 -30.85 32.10 13.11
CA ASP A 307 -30.75 32.97 11.92
C ASP A 307 -29.74 32.45 10.88
N VAL A 308 -28.54 32.04 11.29
CA VAL A 308 -27.53 31.54 10.34
C VAL A 308 -27.93 30.20 9.74
N GLU A 309 -28.66 29.37 10.48
CA GLU A 309 -29.20 28.10 9.99
C GLU A 309 -30.27 28.34 8.90
N ILE A 310 -31.22 29.24 9.16
CA ILE A 310 -32.25 29.65 8.19
C ILE A 310 -31.60 30.18 6.89
N ARG A 311 -30.61 31.09 7.04
CA ARG A 311 -29.91 31.67 5.88
C ARG A 311 -29.11 30.62 5.11
N SER A 312 -28.52 29.61 5.76
CA SER A 312 -27.85 28.49 5.09
C SER A 312 -28.82 27.66 4.26
N LEU A 313 -30.00 27.32 4.78
CA LEU A 313 -31.04 26.60 4.05
C LEU A 313 -31.50 27.42 2.82
N LEU A 314 -31.74 28.71 2.99
CA LEU A 314 -32.11 29.62 1.88
C LEU A 314 -30.98 29.80 0.85
N ALA A 315 -29.71 29.72 1.29
CA ALA A 315 -28.56 29.73 0.38
C ALA A 315 -28.47 28.47 -0.48
N GLY A 316 -29.10 27.36 -0.06
CA GLY A 316 -29.13 26.13 -0.84
C GLY A 316 -28.46 24.94 -0.18
N VAL A 317 -28.07 25.03 1.09
CA VAL A 317 -27.51 23.91 1.85
C VAL A 317 -28.59 22.86 2.17
N ASP A 318 -28.25 21.59 2.21
CA ASP A 318 -29.17 20.48 2.52
C ASP A 318 -29.07 20.04 4.00
N ILE A 319 -27.87 20.09 4.60
CA ILE A 319 -27.59 19.60 5.95
C ILE A 319 -26.82 20.67 6.76
N LEU A 320 -27.24 20.88 7.99
CA LEU A 320 -26.62 21.79 8.95
C LEU A 320 -25.78 20.99 9.95
N LEU A 321 -24.45 21.15 9.89
CA LEU A 321 -23.52 20.47 10.80
C LEU A 321 -23.32 21.28 12.07
N LEU A 322 -23.53 20.64 13.23
CA LEU A 322 -23.35 21.23 14.56
C LEU A 322 -24.07 22.57 14.67
N PRO A 323 -25.39 22.60 14.50
CA PRO A 323 -26.20 23.81 14.65
C PRO A 323 -26.10 24.36 16.09
N GLY A 324 -26.73 25.49 16.34
CA GLY A 324 -26.94 26.00 17.70
C GLY A 324 -27.67 25.02 18.61
N GLU A 325 -28.25 25.53 19.69
CA GLU A 325 -29.06 24.68 20.56
C GLU A 325 -30.21 24.05 19.76
N THR A 326 -30.27 22.72 19.74
CA THR A 326 -31.06 21.95 18.78
C THR A 326 -32.55 22.29 18.80
N ASP A 327 -33.14 22.33 19.99
CA ASP A 327 -34.56 22.62 20.12
C ASP A 327 -34.91 24.05 19.70
N SER A 328 -34.07 25.01 20.01
CA SER A 328 -34.23 26.41 19.62
C SER A 328 -34.07 26.60 18.12
N VAL A 329 -33.13 25.87 17.48
CA VAL A 329 -32.91 25.90 16.02
C VAL A 329 -34.14 25.30 15.28
N ILE A 330 -34.65 24.13 15.76
CA ILE A 330 -35.86 23.54 15.19
C ILE A 330 -37.05 24.51 15.30
N ALA A 331 -37.24 25.10 16.48
CA ALA A 331 -38.33 26.08 16.70
C ALA A 331 -38.20 27.32 15.80
N ALA A 332 -36.99 27.85 15.63
CA ALA A 332 -36.71 29.01 14.77
C ALA A 332 -36.98 28.71 13.29
N ILE A 333 -36.54 27.54 12.79
CA ILE A 333 -36.79 27.13 11.40
C ILE A 333 -38.28 26.88 11.19
N LYS A 334 -38.98 26.23 12.15
CA LYS A 334 -40.41 26.00 12.10
C LYS A 334 -41.17 27.35 12.04
N GLN A 335 -40.82 28.29 12.90
CA GLN A 335 -41.39 29.63 12.87
C GLN A 335 -41.16 30.34 11.53
N ALA A 336 -39.96 30.18 10.94
CA ALA A 336 -39.64 30.74 9.62
C ALA A 336 -40.48 30.12 8.51
N VAL A 337 -40.87 28.84 8.63
CA VAL A 337 -41.82 28.19 7.71
C VAL A 337 -43.23 28.70 7.94
N GLU A 338 -43.71 28.75 9.17
CA GLU A 338 -45.05 29.22 9.53
C GLU A 338 -45.28 30.71 9.15
N THR A 339 -44.22 31.49 8.99
CA THR A 339 -44.25 32.91 8.58
C THR A 339 -43.83 33.13 7.12
N ASP A 340 -43.80 32.09 6.29
CA ASP A 340 -43.44 32.11 4.87
C ASP A 340 -42.04 32.70 4.55
N VAL A 341 -41.14 32.75 5.52
CA VAL A 341 -39.73 33.12 5.29
C VAL A 341 -38.99 31.97 4.58
N ILE A 342 -39.31 30.72 4.94
CA ILE A 342 -38.87 29.50 4.24
C ILE A 342 -40.14 28.83 3.68
N PRO A 343 -40.22 28.55 2.36
CA PRO A 343 -41.25 27.70 1.82
C PRO A 343 -41.22 26.30 2.42
N GLU A 344 -42.36 25.75 2.85
CA GLU A 344 -42.38 24.37 3.39
C GLU A 344 -41.89 23.34 2.37
N GLU A 345 -42.13 23.58 1.07
CA GLU A 345 -41.62 22.77 -0.04
C GLU A 345 -40.10 22.66 -0.02
N LEU A 346 -39.40 23.71 0.42
CA LEU A 346 -37.91 23.66 0.55
C LEU A 346 -37.51 22.66 1.62
N ILE A 347 -38.14 22.63 2.78
CA ILE A 347 -37.88 21.65 3.83
C ILE A 347 -38.21 20.24 3.34
N ASN A 348 -39.37 20.07 2.67
CA ASN A 348 -39.78 18.79 2.08
C ASN A 348 -38.75 18.29 1.05
N GLU A 349 -38.30 19.15 0.16
CA GLU A 349 -37.26 18.83 -0.84
C GLU A 349 -35.91 18.41 -0.17
N ARG A 350 -35.41 19.17 0.81
CA ARG A 350 -34.16 18.85 1.50
C ARG A 350 -34.29 17.55 2.28
N CYS A 351 -35.35 17.34 3.03
CA CYS A 351 -35.63 16.11 3.76
C CYS A 351 -35.69 14.92 2.81
N LEU A 352 -36.39 15.03 1.70
CA LEU A 352 -36.46 13.99 0.66
C LEU A 352 -35.05 13.63 0.12
N ARG A 353 -34.21 14.61 -0.21
CA ARG A 353 -32.84 14.38 -0.65
C ARG A 353 -32.01 13.63 0.39
N VAL A 354 -32.13 14.00 1.66
CA VAL A 354 -31.46 13.32 2.79
C VAL A 354 -31.91 11.86 2.92
N LEU A 355 -33.22 11.59 2.84
CA LEU A 355 -33.77 10.23 2.92
C LEU A 355 -33.34 9.36 1.72
N GLN A 356 -33.34 9.93 0.52
CA GLN A 356 -32.87 9.26 -0.70
C GLN A 356 -31.38 8.91 -0.60
N PHE A 357 -30.57 9.83 -0.10
CA PHE A 357 -29.15 9.60 0.12
C PHE A 357 -28.90 8.48 1.13
N LYS A 358 -29.54 8.54 2.30
CA LYS A 358 -29.43 7.49 3.32
C LYS A 358 -29.73 6.10 2.76
N ARG A 359 -30.72 5.98 1.88
CA ARG A 359 -31.07 4.72 1.26
C ARG A 359 -30.06 4.27 0.21
N SER A 360 -29.65 5.16 -0.70
CA SER A 360 -28.70 4.82 -1.77
C SER A 360 -27.34 4.38 -1.24
N HIS A 361 -26.94 4.90 -0.07
CA HIS A 361 -25.69 4.56 0.62
C HIS A 361 -25.86 3.47 1.70
N GLY A 362 -27.00 2.74 1.70
CA GLY A 362 -27.22 1.62 2.60
C GLY A 362 -27.41 1.99 4.08
N ILE A 363 -27.48 3.28 4.45
CA ILE A 363 -27.59 3.75 5.83
C ILE A 363 -28.89 3.27 6.48
N MET A 364 -29.98 3.14 5.69
CA MET A 364 -31.25 2.61 6.16
C MET A 364 -31.18 1.15 6.65
N GLY A 365 -30.13 0.41 6.24
CA GLY A 365 -29.89 -0.98 6.63
C GLY A 365 -28.89 -1.11 7.79
N PHE A 366 -28.90 -0.19 8.75
CA PHE A 366 -27.97 -0.20 9.88
C PHE A 366 -27.88 -1.56 10.56
N LYS A 367 -26.62 -2.00 10.79
CA LYS A 367 -26.31 -3.18 11.60
C LYS A 367 -25.44 -2.75 12.78
N PRO A 368 -25.74 -3.22 14.00
CA PRO A 368 -24.94 -2.87 15.18
C PRO A 368 -23.47 -3.26 15.01
N ALA A 369 -22.57 -2.39 15.45
CA ALA A 369 -21.15 -2.65 15.46
C ALA A 369 -20.81 -3.86 16.35
N ASN A 370 -19.97 -4.79 15.85
CA ASN A 370 -19.53 -5.96 16.59
C ASN A 370 -18.37 -5.60 17.55
N ILE A 371 -18.69 -5.49 18.83
CA ILE A 371 -17.73 -5.08 19.87
C ILE A 371 -16.60 -6.11 20.07
N ALA A 372 -16.84 -7.39 19.81
CA ALA A 372 -15.83 -8.44 20.00
C ALA A 372 -14.69 -8.36 18.97
N GLU A 373 -15.00 -7.98 17.74
CA GLU A 373 -14.03 -7.87 16.64
C GLU A 373 -13.34 -6.50 16.56
N LEU A 374 -13.84 -5.52 17.32
CA LEU A 374 -13.49 -4.12 17.17
C LEU A 374 -11.99 -3.84 17.24
N LYS A 375 -11.28 -4.43 18.24
CA LYS A 375 -9.85 -4.22 18.42
C LYS A 375 -9.05 -4.71 17.20
N ALA A 376 -9.40 -5.87 16.65
CA ALA A 376 -8.73 -6.45 15.48
C ALA A 376 -8.99 -5.61 14.22
N ARG A 377 -10.23 -5.15 14.01
CA ARG A 377 -10.58 -4.33 12.84
C ARG A 377 -9.98 -2.92 12.89
N MET A 378 -9.89 -2.30 14.06
CA MET A 378 -9.28 -0.98 14.24
C MET A 378 -7.75 -1.01 14.11
N ASN A 379 -7.13 -2.19 14.28
CA ASN A 379 -5.69 -2.39 14.24
C ASN A 379 -5.34 -3.59 13.35
N SER A 380 -5.89 -3.61 12.14
CA SER A 380 -5.65 -4.68 11.17
C SER A 380 -4.18 -4.72 10.72
N ALA A 381 -3.70 -5.90 10.35
CA ALA A 381 -2.37 -6.05 9.75
C ALA A 381 -2.27 -5.28 8.41
N GLY A 382 -3.38 -5.21 7.65
CA GLY A 382 -3.48 -4.41 6.42
C GLY A 382 -3.25 -2.93 6.69
N ALA A 383 -3.97 -2.35 7.67
CA ALA A 383 -3.80 -0.94 8.05
C ALA A 383 -2.36 -0.61 8.47
N MET A 384 -1.73 -1.49 9.29
CA MET A 384 -0.34 -1.31 9.72
C MET A 384 0.64 -1.39 8.53
N LEU A 385 0.41 -2.31 7.60
CA LEU A 385 1.23 -2.47 6.40
C LEU A 385 1.15 -1.24 5.50
N ILE A 386 -0.06 -0.79 5.16
CA ILE A 386 -0.28 0.39 4.31
C ILE A 386 0.32 1.64 4.95
N ASN A 387 0.12 1.83 6.27
CA ASN A 387 0.73 2.94 7.00
C ASN A 387 2.26 2.95 6.86
N ARG A 388 2.90 1.80 7.08
CA ARG A 388 4.36 1.65 6.92
C ARG A 388 4.80 1.93 5.48
N GLN A 389 4.12 1.36 4.48
CA GLN A 389 4.49 1.55 3.08
C GLN A 389 4.38 3.02 2.66
N ILE A 390 3.34 3.73 3.10
CA ILE A 390 3.19 5.16 2.83
C ILE A 390 4.35 5.95 3.45
N GLU A 391 4.68 5.70 4.72
CA GLU A 391 5.78 6.42 5.39
C GLU A 391 7.14 6.12 4.76
N GLU A 392 7.41 4.87 4.33
CA GLU A 392 8.64 4.49 3.62
C GLU A 392 8.74 5.15 2.23
N LYS A 393 7.64 5.16 1.46
CA LYS A 393 7.62 5.71 0.09
C LYS A 393 7.53 7.23 0.01
N ALA A 394 7.08 7.88 1.08
CA ALA A 394 7.04 9.34 1.18
C ALA A 394 8.38 9.96 1.54
N LEU A 395 9.37 9.20 2.07
CA LEU A 395 10.66 9.75 2.47
C LEU A 395 11.29 10.57 1.34
N THR A 396 11.58 11.83 1.65
CA THR A 396 12.15 12.79 0.70
C THR A 396 13.57 13.16 1.07
N LEU A 397 14.53 12.75 0.26
CA LEU A 397 15.93 13.16 0.40
C LEU A 397 16.15 14.50 -0.29
N LEU A 398 16.39 15.55 0.49
CA LEU A 398 16.60 16.91 -0.02
C LEU A 398 18.05 17.21 -0.32
N LYS A 399 18.97 16.61 0.43
CA LYS A 399 20.40 16.78 0.29
C LYS A 399 21.14 15.50 0.59
N ASN A 400 22.18 15.19 -0.18
CA ASN A 400 23.11 14.07 0.04
C ASN A 400 24.48 14.45 -0.51
N GLU A 401 25.22 15.25 0.27
CA GLU A 401 26.54 15.78 -0.13
C GLU A 401 27.58 14.67 -0.09
N ASP A 402 28.41 14.60 -1.13
CA ASP A 402 29.43 13.55 -1.36
C ASP A 402 28.86 12.11 -1.28
N ASN A 403 27.57 11.94 -1.53
CA ASN A 403 26.87 10.66 -1.42
C ASN A 403 27.11 9.97 -0.07
N ILE A 404 27.03 10.76 1.04
CA ILE A 404 27.26 10.22 2.38
C ILE A 404 26.25 9.12 2.76
N LEU A 405 25.04 9.16 2.20
CA LEU A 405 24.05 8.11 2.32
C LEU A 405 24.06 7.23 1.05
N PRO A 406 23.93 5.90 1.20
CA PRO A 406 23.76 5.17 2.44
C PRO A 406 25.04 5.00 3.25
N LEU A 407 24.90 4.90 4.59
CA LEU A 407 25.99 4.62 5.51
C LEU A 407 26.45 3.17 5.38
N ASN A 408 27.77 2.95 5.46
CA ASN A 408 28.36 1.61 5.54
C ASN A 408 28.87 1.30 6.95
N ALA A 409 29.30 0.05 7.20
CA ALA A 409 29.75 -0.40 8.51
C ALA A 409 30.91 0.45 9.07
N ASN A 410 31.81 0.94 8.22
CA ASN A 410 32.98 1.74 8.64
C ASN A 410 32.55 3.15 9.07
N THR A 411 31.59 3.76 8.38
CA THR A 411 31.05 5.08 8.74
C THR A 411 30.15 4.99 9.97
N ALA A 412 29.41 3.90 10.14
CA ALA A 412 28.57 3.64 11.32
C ALA A 412 29.37 3.58 12.63
N ALA A 413 30.58 3.04 12.63
CA ALA A 413 31.44 2.90 13.83
C ALA A 413 31.76 4.22 14.54
N ASN A 414 31.71 5.36 13.83
CA ASN A 414 31.97 6.70 14.38
C ASN A 414 30.72 7.59 14.40
N THR A 415 29.53 6.98 14.32
CA THR A 415 28.25 7.67 14.23
C THR A 415 27.49 7.55 15.56
N ALA A 416 26.84 8.64 15.98
CA ALA A 416 25.89 8.66 17.09
C ALA A 416 24.52 9.13 16.61
N PHE A 417 23.48 8.73 17.33
CA PHE A 417 22.12 9.19 17.08
C PHE A 417 21.69 10.18 18.18
N LEU A 418 21.19 11.35 17.77
CA LEU A 418 20.65 12.37 18.65
C LEU A 418 19.16 12.58 18.37
N CYS A 419 18.32 12.25 19.33
CA CYS A 419 16.89 12.56 19.29
C CYS A 419 16.63 13.94 19.90
N VAL A 420 15.89 14.80 19.21
CA VAL A 420 15.46 16.14 19.64
C VAL A 420 13.95 16.19 19.60
N ASP A 421 13.29 16.10 20.77
CA ASP A 421 11.84 16.09 20.85
C ASP A 421 11.27 16.42 22.25
N ARG A 422 10.04 15.99 22.55
CA ARG A 422 9.32 16.17 23.82
C ARG A 422 9.20 14.88 24.66
N LYS A 423 10.08 13.91 24.48
CA LYS A 423 10.08 12.60 25.21
C LYS A 423 8.94 11.64 24.86
N THR A 424 8.27 11.81 23.73
CA THR A 424 7.06 11.03 23.43
C THR A 424 7.37 9.57 23.10
N TYR A 425 8.38 9.27 22.26
CA TYR A 425 8.69 7.93 21.75
C TYR A 425 10.13 7.48 22.05
N GLN A 426 10.69 7.86 23.18
CA GLN A 426 12.11 7.58 23.50
C GLN A 426 12.44 6.10 23.56
N THR A 427 11.55 5.29 24.12
CA THR A 427 11.76 3.83 24.26
C THR A 427 11.82 3.17 22.90
N GLU A 428 10.85 3.48 22.04
CA GLU A 428 10.74 2.94 20.69
C GLU A 428 11.92 3.39 19.81
N TYR A 429 12.27 4.68 19.86
CA TYR A 429 13.40 5.19 19.10
C TYR A 429 14.73 4.58 19.55
N LYS A 430 14.93 4.40 20.87
CA LYS A 430 16.12 3.71 21.40
C LYS A 430 16.21 2.27 20.93
N GLN A 431 15.07 1.57 20.84
CA GLN A 431 15.02 0.21 20.30
C GLN A 431 15.39 0.18 18.82
N ILE A 432 14.75 1.01 17.99
CA ILE A 432 15.03 1.12 16.55
C ILE A 432 16.51 1.43 16.29
N VAL A 433 17.08 2.42 17.00
CA VAL A 433 18.48 2.81 16.85
C VAL A 433 19.44 1.72 17.33
N GLY A 434 19.02 0.93 18.34
CA GLY A 434 19.76 -0.21 18.85
C GLY A 434 19.97 -1.32 17.81
N GLU A 435 19.05 -1.51 16.88
CA GLU A 435 19.17 -2.47 15.76
C GLU A 435 20.36 -2.17 14.84
N TYR A 436 20.80 -0.90 14.81
CA TYR A 436 21.97 -0.42 14.05
C TYR A 436 23.23 -0.29 14.89
N ASN A 437 23.22 -0.73 16.16
CA ASN A 437 24.33 -0.63 17.11
C ASN A 437 24.86 0.82 17.31
N LEU A 438 23.99 1.84 17.20
CA LEU A 438 24.37 3.23 17.37
C LEU A 438 24.16 3.71 18.82
N PRO A 439 25.07 4.51 19.36
CA PRO A 439 24.85 5.22 20.64
C PRO A 439 23.69 6.20 20.52
N TYR A 440 22.74 6.11 21.44
CA TYR A 440 21.54 6.93 21.48
C TYR A 440 21.68 8.05 22.50
N PHE A 441 21.47 9.31 22.06
CA PHE A 441 21.41 10.49 22.90
C PHE A 441 20.08 11.20 22.73
N TYR A 442 19.69 11.94 23.74
CA TYR A 442 18.45 12.71 23.76
C TYR A 442 18.68 14.14 24.27
N MET A 443 17.95 15.09 23.70
CA MET A 443 17.79 16.43 24.25
C MET A 443 16.36 16.94 23.98
N ASP A 444 15.89 17.82 24.90
CA ASP A 444 14.64 18.54 24.68
C ASP A 444 14.79 19.60 23.59
N LYS A 445 13.68 19.97 22.93
CA LYS A 445 13.65 21.06 21.94
C LYS A 445 14.05 22.40 22.54
N LYS A 446 13.62 22.71 23.79
CA LYS A 446 14.05 23.88 24.55
C LYS A 446 15.18 23.46 25.47
N ILE A 447 16.37 23.95 25.21
CA ILE A 447 17.58 23.50 25.89
C ILE A 447 18.35 24.68 26.51
N SER A 448 18.74 24.56 27.79
CA SER A 448 19.57 25.52 28.48
C SER A 448 21.04 25.46 28.04
N ALA A 449 21.80 26.54 28.30
CA ALA A 449 23.24 26.57 27.98
C ALA A 449 24.04 25.46 28.66
N LYS A 450 23.67 25.06 29.90
CA LYS A 450 24.30 23.95 30.62
C LYS A 450 24.05 22.60 29.94
N GLU A 451 22.82 22.37 29.49
CA GLU A 451 22.45 21.15 28.81
C GLU A 451 23.09 21.09 27.41
N GLN A 452 23.19 22.23 26.70
CA GLN A 452 23.94 22.34 25.45
C GLN A 452 25.40 21.87 25.64
N THR A 453 26.08 22.38 26.67
CA THR A 453 27.48 21.99 26.96
C THR A 453 27.58 20.48 27.27
N ASN A 454 26.65 19.93 28.04
CA ASN A 454 26.61 18.52 28.38
C ASN A 454 26.43 17.65 27.16
N ILE A 455 25.46 17.96 26.25
CA ILE A 455 25.22 17.17 25.05
C ILE A 455 26.41 17.27 24.08
N LEU A 456 27.01 18.43 23.90
CA LEU A 456 28.21 18.61 23.08
C LEU A 456 29.41 17.77 23.59
N THR A 457 29.59 17.70 24.90
CA THR A 457 30.62 16.87 25.54
C THR A 457 30.39 15.39 25.24
N LYS A 458 29.13 14.92 25.36
CA LYS A 458 28.77 13.52 25.06
C LYS A 458 28.97 13.17 23.58
N LEU A 459 28.70 14.11 22.67
CA LEU A 459 28.84 13.92 21.24
C LEU A 459 30.27 14.15 20.74
N ALA A 460 31.19 14.68 21.58
CA ALA A 460 32.57 14.98 21.18
C ALA A 460 33.33 13.80 20.53
N PRO A 461 33.20 12.54 21.01
CA PRO A 461 33.94 11.40 20.43
C PRO A 461 33.51 11.05 19.01
N TYR A 462 32.30 11.40 18.58
CA TYR A 462 31.72 10.97 17.30
C TYR A 462 32.00 11.99 16.21
N LYS A 463 32.38 11.50 15.03
CA LYS A 463 32.63 12.33 13.85
C LYS A 463 31.35 12.66 13.10
N GLN A 464 30.37 11.75 13.18
CA GLN A 464 29.11 11.84 12.48
C GLN A 464 27.93 11.74 13.46
N ILE A 465 26.90 12.53 13.22
CA ILE A 465 25.69 12.55 14.05
C ILE A 465 24.46 12.42 13.14
N ILE A 466 23.63 11.42 13.38
CA ILE A 466 22.27 11.37 12.84
C ILE A 466 21.36 12.10 13.84
N VAL A 467 20.70 13.15 13.39
CA VAL A 467 19.80 13.96 14.23
C VAL A 467 18.37 13.69 13.79
N ALA A 468 17.56 13.08 14.64
CA ALA A 468 16.12 13.00 14.45
C ALA A 468 15.46 14.20 15.15
N PHE A 469 15.00 15.17 14.37
CA PHE A 469 14.35 16.38 14.86
C PHE A 469 12.83 16.24 14.71
N GLY A 470 12.15 16.07 15.84
CA GLY A 470 10.72 15.79 15.89
C GLY A 470 9.90 16.71 16.78
N GLY A 471 8.64 16.35 16.97
CA GLY A 471 7.71 17.04 17.85
C GLY A 471 7.37 18.46 17.42
N SER A 472 7.55 18.82 16.15
CA SER A 472 6.98 20.06 15.60
C SER A 472 5.45 19.99 15.67
N ASN A 473 4.78 21.12 15.93
CA ASN A 473 3.34 21.19 15.78
C ASN A 473 2.97 21.51 14.32
N GLN A 474 1.68 21.51 14.01
CA GLN A 474 1.18 21.77 12.66
C GLN A 474 0.81 23.25 12.44
N LEU A 475 1.09 24.11 13.40
CA LEU A 475 0.62 25.50 13.42
C LEU A 475 1.73 26.48 12.99
N GLY A 476 1.60 27.04 11.81
CA GLY A 476 2.51 28.07 11.30
C GLY A 476 2.60 29.33 12.18
N GLY A 477 1.48 29.73 12.80
CA GLY A 477 1.43 30.89 13.72
C GLY A 477 2.20 30.73 15.05
N SER A 478 2.69 29.51 15.34
CA SER A 478 3.56 29.22 16.48
C SER A 478 4.93 28.67 16.04
N ASP A 479 5.41 29.11 14.87
CA ASP A 479 6.68 28.69 14.25
C ASP A 479 6.84 27.17 14.20
N TYR A 480 5.73 26.44 13.97
CA TYR A 480 5.67 24.97 14.02
C TYR A 480 6.18 24.36 15.32
N GLY A 481 6.18 25.13 16.42
CA GLY A 481 6.73 24.73 17.71
C GLY A 481 8.25 24.55 17.71
N ILE A 482 8.94 25.14 16.76
CA ILE A 482 10.41 25.17 16.70
C ILE A 482 10.94 26.06 17.83
N ASP A 483 11.93 25.56 18.57
CA ASP A 483 12.69 26.37 19.54
C ASP A 483 14.07 26.68 18.97
N GLN A 484 14.37 27.97 18.87
CA GLN A 484 15.61 28.44 18.28
C GLN A 484 16.88 28.05 19.09
N SER A 485 16.74 27.66 20.36
CA SER A 485 17.88 27.19 21.14
C SER A 485 18.43 25.87 20.66
N SER A 486 17.55 24.93 20.26
CA SER A 486 17.96 23.65 19.67
C SER A 486 18.46 23.82 18.23
N VAL A 487 17.79 24.63 17.41
CA VAL A 487 18.20 24.87 16.01
C VAL A 487 19.60 25.49 15.94
N LYS A 488 19.90 26.50 16.78
CA LYS A 488 21.22 27.12 16.86
C LYS A 488 22.31 26.11 17.25
N LEU A 489 22.00 25.22 18.20
CA LEU A 489 22.94 24.15 18.56
C LEU A 489 23.19 23.19 17.40
N LEU A 490 22.11 22.76 16.70
CA LEU A 490 22.23 21.85 15.55
C LEU A 490 22.99 22.49 14.39
N ASN A 491 22.75 23.77 14.10
CA ASN A 491 23.50 24.51 13.06
C ASN A 491 24.99 24.64 13.42
N ARG A 492 25.31 24.79 14.71
CA ARG A 492 26.70 24.75 15.18
C ARG A 492 27.31 23.36 15.00
N LEU A 493 26.62 22.30 15.41
CA LEU A 493 27.06 20.92 15.22
C LEU A 493 27.31 20.61 13.74
N ALA A 494 26.44 21.06 12.85
CA ALA A 494 26.56 20.83 11.40
C ALA A 494 27.77 21.54 10.77
N LYS A 495 28.28 22.64 11.39
CA LYS A 495 29.54 23.29 10.97
C LYS A 495 30.78 22.56 11.48
N GLU A 496 30.70 21.90 12.62
CA GLU A 496 31.84 21.27 13.30
C GLU A 496 31.97 19.77 13.00
N LYS A 497 30.84 19.10 12.62
CA LYS A 497 30.73 17.64 12.43
C LYS A 497 29.92 17.31 11.19
N SER A 498 30.02 16.05 10.73
CA SER A 498 29.14 15.51 9.70
C SER A 498 27.74 15.25 10.31
N VAL A 499 26.73 16.04 9.95
CA VAL A 499 25.36 15.89 10.47
C VAL A 499 24.41 15.46 9.35
N ILE A 500 23.67 14.38 9.61
CA ILE A 500 22.54 13.90 8.83
C ILE A 500 21.28 14.30 9.57
N LEU A 501 20.43 15.13 8.98
CA LEU A 501 19.18 15.59 9.56
C LEU A 501 18.01 14.74 9.08
N LEU A 502 17.36 14.05 10.00
CA LEU A 502 16.05 13.41 9.82
C LEU A 502 14.99 14.36 10.38
N HIS A 503 14.29 15.05 9.53
CA HIS A 503 13.20 15.94 9.93
C HIS A 503 11.89 15.13 10.06
N LEU A 504 11.27 15.19 11.23
CA LEU A 504 10.07 14.41 11.58
C LEU A 504 8.90 15.36 11.84
N GLY A 505 8.31 15.91 10.80
CA GLY A 505 7.21 16.87 10.97
C GLY A 505 6.80 17.57 9.69
N ASN A 506 6.16 18.70 9.86
CA ASN A 506 5.70 19.50 8.73
C ASN A 506 6.89 20.11 7.96
N PRO A 507 7.01 19.93 6.63
CA PRO A 507 8.15 20.41 5.85
C PRO A 507 8.42 21.91 6.00
N TYR A 508 7.39 22.74 6.19
CA TYR A 508 7.57 24.17 6.43
C TYR A 508 8.41 24.49 7.68
N ALA A 509 8.51 23.57 8.64
CA ALA A 509 9.37 23.75 9.82
C ALA A 509 10.86 23.86 9.45
N LEU A 510 11.27 23.29 8.31
CA LEU A 510 12.64 23.42 7.80
C LEU A 510 12.99 24.87 7.41
N ASN A 511 12.03 25.75 7.18
CA ASN A 511 12.27 27.19 6.94
C ASN A 511 12.85 27.93 8.16
N TYR A 512 12.76 27.35 9.36
CA TYR A 512 13.29 27.92 10.59
C TYR A 512 14.73 27.49 10.92
N PHE A 513 15.31 26.61 10.08
CA PHE A 513 16.74 26.33 10.12
C PHE A 513 17.49 27.40 9.33
N ASP A 514 18.57 27.96 9.89
CA ASP A 514 19.30 29.08 9.28
C ASP A 514 19.86 28.72 7.88
N SER A 515 20.32 27.49 7.72
CA SER A 515 20.78 26.97 6.42
C SER A 515 20.88 25.44 6.44
N LEU A 516 20.17 24.81 5.55
CA LEU A 516 20.27 23.36 5.32
C LEU A 516 21.60 23.00 4.59
N THR A 517 22.33 23.99 4.07
CA THR A 517 23.60 23.75 3.35
C THR A 517 24.71 23.23 4.25
N ASN A 518 24.64 23.46 5.56
CA ASN A 518 25.65 22.97 6.53
C ASN A 518 25.46 21.47 6.85
N TYR A 519 24.29 20.91 6.63
CA TYR A 519 24.02 19.49 6.86
C TYR A 519 24.54 18.65 5.68
N ARG A 520 25.13 17.48 5.97
CA ARG A 520 25.67 16.59 4.92
C ARG A 520 24.58 15.84 4.18
N ALA A 521 23.51 15.47 4.88
CA ALA A 521 22.30 14.96 4.27
C ALA A 521 21.06 15.45 5.03
N VAL A 522 19.92 15.58 4.32
CA VAL A 522 18.65 16.02 4.88
C VAL A 522 17.55 15.11 4.31
N ILE A 523 16.86 14.39 5.19
CA ILE A 523 15.68 13.56 4.87
C ILE A 523 14.47 14.16 5.57
N ASP A 524 13.41 14.47 4.84
CA ASP A 524 12.10 14.78 5.41
C ASP A 524 11.24 13.50 5.46
N ALA A 525 10.79 13.14 6.65
CA ALA A 525 9.94 11.98 6.92
C ALA A 525 8.51 12.36 7.34
N TYR A 526 8.16 13.64 7.32
CA TYR A 526 6.83 14.24 7.48
C TYR A 526 6.09 13.93 8.79
N GLN A 527 6.30 12.78 9.41
CA GLN A 527 5.57 12.32 10.59
C GLN A 527 6.52 12.16 11.78
N PHE A 528 6.00 12.42 12.97
CA PHE A 528 6.69 12.18 14.24
C PHE A 528 6.17 10.87 14.84
N THR A 529 6.56 9.73 14.28
CA THR A 529 6.16 8.38 14.67
C THR A 529 7.37 7.44 14.77
N PRO A 530 7.28 6.33 15.50
CA PRO A 530 8.29 5.28 15.44
C PRO A 530 8.49 4.72 14.02
N THR A 531 7.42 4.59 13.25
CA THR A 531 7.46 4.10 11.87
C THR A 531 8.28 5.01 10.96
N SER A 532 8.13 6.35 11.09
CA SER A 532 8.91 7.33 10.31
C SER A 532 10.40 7.28 10.64
N VAL A 533 10.76 7.12 11.93
CA VAL A 533 12.17 6.96 12.33
C VAL A 533 12.73 5.65 11.80
N ALA A 534 11.97 4.54 11.90
CA ALA A 534 12.40 3.26 11.35
C ALA A 534 12.62 3.34 9.83
N ALA A 535 11.70 3.97 9.09
CA ALA A 535 11.82 4.20 7.66
C ALA A 535 13.05 5.05 7.32
N ALA A 536 13.25 6.19 8.02
CA ALA A 536 14.40 7.06 7.80
C ALA A 536 15.74 6.37 8.13
N MET A 537 15.80 5.54 9.18
CA MET A 537 16.96 4.72 9.51
C MET A 537 17.23 3.67 8.43
N LYS A 538 16.20 2.96 7.95
CA LYS A 538 16.33 2.04 6.80
C LYS A 538 16.94 2.77 5.58
N ALA A 539 16.48 3.99 5.28
CA ALA A 539 17.04 4.79 4.18
C ALA A 539 18.49 5.20 4.46
N CYS A 540 18.83 5.64 5.67
CA CYS A 540 20.21 5.96 6.04
C CYS A 540 21.18 4.80 5.82
N PHE A 541 20.72 3.56 5.99
CA PHE A 541 21.54 2.35 5.82
C PHE A 541 21.29 1.62 4.48
N GLY A 542 20.58 2.27 3.53
CA GLY A 542 20.39 1.74 2.18
C GLY A 542 19.48 0.52 2.05
N GLN A 543 18.72 0.21 3.10
CA GLN A 543 17.73 -0.88 3.08
C GLN A 543 16.52 -0.53 2.24
N ILE A 544 16.14 0.76 2.21
CA ILE A 544 15.12 1.32 1.32
C ILE A 544 15.66 2.58 0.63
N VAL A 545 15.01 3.01 -0.44
CA VAL A 545 15.34 4.25 -1.16
C VAL A 545 14.35 5.36 -0.81
N CYS A 546 14.81 6.61 -0.83
CA CYS A 546 13.94 7.77 -0.77
C CYS A 546 13.38 8.02 -2.18
N GLU A 547 12.06 7.93 -2.33
CA GLU A 547 11.34 8.11 -3.60
C GLU A 547 10.40 9.32 -3.57
N GLY A 548 10.17 9.87 -2.37
CA GLY A 548 9.28 10.98 -2.15
C GLY A 548 9.79 12.30 -2.73
N THR A 549 8.86 13.23 -2.97
CA THR A 549 9.16 14.61 -3.38
C THR A 549 8.41 15.59 -2.50
N LEU A 550 9.00 16.77 -2.25
CA LEU A 550 8.31 17.80 -1.46
C LEU A 550 6.93 18.13 -2.02
N PRO A 551 5.88 18.06 -1.22
CA PRO A 551 4.54 18.46 -1.64
C PRO A 551 4.34 19.98 -1.67
N VAL A 552 5.22 20.71 -0.99
CA VAL A 552 5.19 22.17 -0.84
C VAL A 552 6.58 22.77 -0.95
N SER A 553 6.68 24.01 -1.36
CA SER A 553 7.94 24.76 -1.46
C SER A 553 8.43 25.18 -0.06
N ILE A 554 9.72 25.01 0.19
CA ILE A 554 10.44 25.51 1.37
C ILE A 554 11.67 26.31 0.91
N ASN A 555 12.31 27.06 1.81
CA ASN A 555 13.49 27.87 1.49
C ASN A 555 14.60 27.03 0.85
N GLY A 556 14.94 27.36 -0.41
CA GLY A 556 15.97 26.67 -1.19
C GLY A 556 15.52 25.40 -1.93
N TYR A 557 14.28 24.94 -1.72
CA TYR A 557 13.74 23.73 -2.35
C TYR A 557 12.30 23.95 -2.80
N PRO A 558 12.02 24.05 -4.10
CA PRO A 558 10.65 24.13 -4.62
C PRO A 558 9.88 22.82 -4.43
N ALA A 559 8.56 22.87 -4.46
CA ALA A 559 7.71 21.68 -4.52
C ALA A 559 8.16 20.76 -5.67
N GLY A 560 8.13 19.46 -5.44
CA GLY A 560 8.68 18.47 -6.35
C GLY A 560 10.18 18.18 -6.15
N SER A 561 10.89 18.93 -5.29
CA SER A 561 12.27 18.61 -4.93
C SER A 561 12.37 17.26 -4.23
N GLY A 562 13.37 16.47 -4.62
CA GLY A 562 13.72 15.17 -4.03
C GLY A 562 14.85 14.56 -4.82
N ILE A 563 15.82 14.00 -4.14
CA ILE A 563 16.93 13.25 -4.74
C ILE A 563 16.53 11.78 -4.71
N LEU A 564 16.37 11.17 -5.89
CA LEU A 564 16.25 9.72 -5.97
C LEU A 564 17.58 9.11 -5.50
N MET A 565 17.59 8.49 -4.34
CA MET A 565 18.71 7.64 -3.96
C MET A 565 18.74 6.47 -4.95
N SER A 566 19.76 6.44 -5.81
CA SER A 566 20.03 5.19 -6.51
C SER A 566 20.35 4.13 -5.45
N LYS A 567 19.69 3.00 -5.49
CA LYS A 567 20.08 1.81 -4.73
C LYS A 567 21.42 1.33 -5.32
N THR A 568 22.51 2.00 -5.01
CA THR A 568 23.83 1.37 -5.12
C THR A 568 23.93 0.40 -3.95
N VAL A 569 23.31 -0.76 -4.11
CA VAL A 569 23.68 -1.90 -3.28
C VAL A 569 25.09 -2.23 -3.72
N GLU A 570 26.08 -1.75 -2.97
CA GLU A 570 27.48 -2.06 -3.24
C GLU A 570 27.78 -3.50 -2.86
N ASN A 571 28.72 -4.10 -3.58
CA ASN A 571 29.24 -5.41 -3.23
C ASN A 571 29.71 -5.39 -1.76
N PHE A 572 29.16 -6.29 -0.93
CA PHE A 572 29.37 -6.33 0.51
C PHE A 572 29.85 -7.69 0.98
N SER A 573 30.80 -7.70 1.94
CA SER A 573 31.14 -8.90 2.71
C SER A 573 31.49 -8.53 4.16
N ALA A 574 30.89 -9.23 5.10
CA ALA A 574 31.26 -9.25 6.52
C ALA A 574 32.01 -10.54 6.92
N LEU A 575 32.23 -11.43 5.96
CA LEU A 575 33.06 -12.63 6.19
C LEU A 575 34.53 -12.25 6.40
N PRO A 576 35.32 -13.09 7.10
CA PRO A 576 36.76 -12.87 7.22
C PRO A 576 37.42 -12.62 5.88
N ASP A 577 38.47 -11.76 5.85
CA ASP A 577 39.11 -11.28 4.62
C ASP A 577 39.69 -12.41 3.74
N ASP A 578 40.25 -13.46 4.37
CA ASP A 578 40.78 -14.61 3.67
C ASP A 578 39.71 -15.47 3.00
N ILE A 579 38.54 -15.61 3.67
CA ILE A 579 37.38 -16.30 3.12
C ILE A 579 36.75 -15.46 2.00
N THR A 580 36.58 -14.15 2.23
CA THR A 580 36.10 -13.21 1.20
C THR A 580 36.94 -13.28 -0.06
N ARG A 581 38.27 -13.15 0.06
CA ARG A 581 39.21 -13.24 -1.09
C ARG A 581 39.14 -14.60 -1.79
N SER A 582 39.04 -15.68 -1.02
CA SER A 582 38.93 -17.03 -1.59
C SER A 582 37.65 -17.21 -2.41
N LEU A 583 36.53 -16.69 -1.89
CA LEU A 583 35.22 -16.71 -2.55
C LEU A 583 35.23 -15.85 -3.80
N ASP A 584 35.68 -14.58 -3.72
CA ASP A 584 35.79 -13.65 -4.83
C ASP A 584 36.64 -14.25 -5.97
N ASN A 585 37.87 -14.74 -5.65
CA ASN A 585 38.76 -15.36 -6.63
C ASN A 585 38.13 -16.58 -7.32
N MET A 586 37.43 -17.41 -6.58
CA MET A 586 36.74 -18.58 -7.13
C MET A 586 35.66 -18.16 -8.12
N LEU A 587 34.84 -17.16 -7.76
CA LEU A 587 33.75 -16.66 -8.62
C LEU A 587 34.26 -15.98 -9.89
N GLU A 588 35.35 -15.16 -9.77
CA GLU A 588 36.00 -14.56 -10.92
C GLU A 588 36.66 -15.59 -11.85
N ASN A 589 37.29 -16.64 -11.29
CA ASN A 589 37.87 -17.72 -12.07
C ASN A 589 36.79 -18.49 -12.85
N GLY A 590 35.59 -18.66 -12.26
CA GLY A 590 34.45 -19.23 -12.97
C GLY A 590 34.07 -18.47 -14.25
N ILE A 591 34.20 -17.13 -14.22
CA ILE A 591 33.97 -16.28 -15.39
C ILE A 591 35.12 -16.43 -16.41
N LYS A 592 36.40 -16.44 -15.94
CA LYS A 592 37.58 -16.62 -16.77
C LYS A 592 37.57 -17.97 -17.49
N GLU A 593 37.13 -19.04 -16.84
CA GLU A 593 37.01 -20.38 -17.38
C GLU A 593 35.72 -20.56 -18.23
N LYS A 594 34.96 -19.52 -18.41
CA LYS A 594 33.70 -19.54 -19.14
C LYS A 594 32.70 -20.58 -18.60
N ILE A 595 32.58 -20.68 -17.29
CA ILE A 595 31.57 -21.51 -16.60
C ILE A 595 30.22 -20.79 -16.62
N TYR A 596 30.23 -19.47 -16.46
CA TYR A 596 29.11 -18.54 -16.62
C TYR A 596 29.65 -17.15 -17.00
N PRO A 597 28.88 -16.30 -17.66
CA PRO A 597 29.31 -14.93 -18.00
C PRO A 597 29.33 -13.99 -16.80
N GLY A 598 28.43 -14.21 -15.85
CA GLY A 598 28.34 -13.49 -14.60
C GLY A 598 27.47 -14.19 -13.57
N CYS A 599 27.55 -13.73 -12.32
CA CYS A 599 26.76 -14.29 -11.22
C CYS A 599 26.52 -13.26 -10.12
N VAL A 600 25.49 -13.53 -9.30
CA VAL A 600 25.25 -12.85 -8.02
C VAL A 600 25.20 -13.91 -6.93
N VAL A 601 25.92 -13.66 -5.83
CA VAL A 601 25.92 -14.54 -4.64
C VAL A 601 25.49 -13.75 -3.44
N LEU A 602 24.51 -14.30 -2.70
CA LEU A 602 24.00 -13.77 -1.43
C LEU A 602 24.09 -14.84 -0.35
N ALA A 603 24.61 -14.46 0.81
CA ALA A 603 24.48 -15.24 2.03
C ALA A 603 23.90 -14.37 3.14
N LEU A 604 22.81 -14.85 3.75
CA LEU A 604 22.20 -14.25 4.95
C LEU A 604 22.48 -15.15 6.13
N HIS A 605 22.95 -14.57 7.24
CA HIS A 605 23.13 -15.27 8.51
C HIS A 605 22.45 -14.47 9.62
N HIS A 606 21.64 -15.12 10.43
CA HIS A 606 20.74 -14.47 11.40
C HIS A 606 19.87 -13.37 10.74
N GLY A 607 19.41 -13.62 9.52
CA GLY A 607 18.58 -12.68 8.75
C GLY A 607 19.34 -11.47 8.16
N GLN A 608 20.65 -11.33 8.40
CA GLN A 608 21.47 -10.24 7.92
C GLN A 608 22.41 -10.68 6.78
N PRO A 609 22.65 -9.86 5.76
CA PRO A 609 23.61 -10.19 4.72
C PRO A 609 25.03 -10.23 5.28
N VAL A 610 25.70 -11.40 5.13
CA VAL A 610 27.12 -11.57 5.45
C VAL A 610 28.01 -11.59 4.19
N TYR A 611 27.40 -11.85 3.04
CA TYR A 611 28.04 -11.73 1.73
C TYR A 611 27.00 -11.42 0.66
N HIS A 612 27.18 -10.36 -0.12
CA HIS A 612 26.32 -10.00 -1.25
C HIS A 612 27.14 -9.32 -2.33
N LYS A 613 27.50 -10.07 -3.38
CA LYS A 613 28.34 -9.56 -4.46
C LYS A 613 27.90 -10.02 -5.84
N ALA A 614 28.12 -9.14 -6.83
CA ALA A 614 27.88 -9.35 -8.25
C ALA A 614 29.19 -9.39 -9.01
N PHE A 615 29.30 -10.30 -9.97
CA PHE A 615 30.51 -10.54 -10.76
C PHE A 615 30.21 -10.68 -12.24
N GLY A 616 31.07 -10.15 -13.10
CA GLY A 616 31.07 -10.35 -14.55
C GLY A 616 30.05 -9.50 -15.29
N TYR A 617 29.51 -10.08 -16.35
CA TYR A 617 28.67 -9.41 -17.33
C TYR A 617 27.42 -10.22 -17.62
N LEU A 618 26.40 -9.60 -18.23
CA LEU A 618 25.17 -10.29 -18.58
C LEU A 618 25.41 -11.41 -19.60
N ASP A 619 26.39 -11.21 -20.50
CA ASP A 619 26.82 -12.19 -21.50
C ASP A 619 28.33 -12.09 -21.78
N TYR A 620 28.83 -12.91 -22.68
CA TYR A 620 30.25 -12.89 -23.09
C TYR A 620 30.61 -11.77 -24.07
N LEU A 621 29.66 -10.96 -24.53
CA LEU A 621 29.94 -9.74 -25.32
C LEU A 621 30.48 -8.62 -24.43
N ARG A 622 30.27 -8.71 -23.11
CA ARG A 622 30.77 -7.82 -22.05
C ARG A 622 30.38 -6.35 -22.21
N GLN A 623 29.17 -6.10 -22.69
CA GLN A 623 28.61 -4.75 -22.79
C GLN A 623 28.02 -4.29 -21.45
N ASP A 624 27.11 -5.09 -20.88
CA ASP A 624 26.40 -4.78 -19.64
C ASP A 624 26.94 -5.60 -18.48
N LYS A 625 27.31 -4.93 -17.37
CA LYS A 625 27.77 -5.58 -16.14
C LYS A 625 26.62 -6.22 -15.38
N VAL A 626 26.88 -7.34 -14.73
CA VAL A 626 26.00 -7.87 -13.70
C VAL A 626 26.03 -6.94 -12.49
N THR A 627 24.86 -6.62 -11.97
CA THR A 627 24.66 -5.84 -10.75
C THR A 627 23.92 -6.67 -9.71
N LEU A 628 23.87 -6.22 -8.47
CA LEU A 628 23.07 -6.86 -7.41
C LEU A 628 21.56 -6.82 -7.71
N GLN A 629 21.13 -5.94 -8.62
CA GLN A 629 19.75 -5.80 -9.09
C GLN A 629 19.45 -6.59 -10.37
N THR A 630 20.42 -7.31 -10.93
CA THR A 630 20.20 -8.13 -12.13
C THR A 630 19.19 -9.23 -11.85
N MET A 631 18.16 -9.29 -12.67
CA MET A 631 17.13 -10.34 -12.63
C MET A 631 17.60 -11.57 -13.41
N TYR A 632 17.36 -12.74 -12.85
CA TYR A 632 17.66 -14.02 -13.48
C TYR A 632 16.40 -14.84 -13.69
N ASP A 633 16.28 -15.53 -14.83
CA ASP A 633 15.39 -16.66 -14.95
C ASP A 633 15.83 -17.75 -13.96
N VAL A 634 15.07 -17.96 -12.90
CA VAL A 634 15.45 -18.87 -11.84
C VAL A 634 15.03 -20.32 -12.11
N ALA A 635 14.48 -20.59 -13.29
CA ALA A 635 14.07 -21.92 -13.75
C ALA A 635 13.25 -22.66 -12.68
N SER A 636 13.67 -23.86 -12.28
CA SER A 636 12.94 -24.69 -11.30
C SER A 636 12.84 -24.13 -9.90
N LEU A 637 13.52 -23.01 -9.56
CA LEU A 637 13.24 -22.32 -8.29
C LEU A 637 11.82 -21.71 -8.28
N THR A 638 11.20 -21.52 -9.46
CA THR A 638 9.77 -21.18 -9.59
C THR A 638 8.90 -22.14 -8.80
N LYS A 639 9.26 -23.42 -8.75
CA LYS A 639 8.49 -24.42 -8.00
C LYS A 639 8.36 -24.07 -6.53
N VAL A 640 9.44 -23.57 -5.91
CA VAL A 640 9.52 -23.31 -4.47
C VAL A 640 9.26 -21.84 -4.13
N ALA A 641 9.65 -20.92 -5.00
CA ALA A 641 9.45 -19.48 -4.79
C ALA A 641 8.10 -18.96 -5.30
N ALA A 642 7.33 -19.81 -6.03
CA ALA A 642 6.02 -19.45 -6.57
C ALA A 642 4.98 -20.54 -6.31
N THR A 643 4.97 -21.61 -7.09
CA THR A 643 3.86 -22.59 -7.08
C THR A 643 3.65 -23.25 -5.71
N THR A 644 4.72 -23.66 -5.03
CA THR A 644 4.62 -24.22 -3.68
C THR A 644 4.12 -23.18 -2.67
N LEU A 645 4.55 -21.92 -2.76
CA LEU A 645 4.03 -20.85 -1.88
C LEU A 645 2.52 -20.69 -2.05
N ALA A 646 2.02 -20.70 -3.29
CA ALA A 646 0.58 -20.62 -3.55
C ALA A 646 -0.17 -21.83 -2.97
N VAL A 647 0.38 -23.04 -3.13
CA VAL A 647 -0.19 -24.26 -2.53
C VAL A 647 -0.15 -24.20 -0.99
N MET A 648 0.95 -23.73 -0.40
CA MET A 648 1.06 -23.50 1.05
C MET A 648 -0.01 -22.53 1.56
N LYS A 649 -0.30 -21.46 0.83
CA LYS A 649 -1.33 -20.49 1.21
C LYS A 649 -2.72 -21.11 1.21
N LEU A 650 -3.06 -21.87 0.18
CA LEU A 650 -4.34 -22.59 0.13
C LEU A 650 -4.47 -23.66 1.21
N TYR A 651 -3.37 -24.34 1.55
CA TYR A 651 -3.33 -25.30 2.64
C TYR A 651 -3.50 -24.61 4.01
N ASP A 652 -2.82 -23.51 4.21
CA ASP A 652 -2.89 -22.69 5.43
C ASP A 652 -4.29 -22.13 5.67
N ASN A 653 -4.99 -21.74 4.59
CA ASN A 653 -6.38 -21.30 4.61
C ASN A 653 -7.38 -22.46 4.75
N HIS A 654 -6.95 -23.72 4.82
CA HIS A 654 -7.80 -24.92 4.84
C HIS A 654 -8.67 -25.14 3.59
N GLU A 655 -8.28 -24.56 2.46
CA GLU A 655 -9.00 -24.72 1.18
C GLU A 655 -8.69 -26.05 0.48
N ILE A 656 -7.54 -26.63 0.79
CA ILE A 656 -7.07 -27.93 0.29
C ILE A 656 -6.55 -28.82 1.39
N ARG A 657 -6.49 -30.13 1.14
CA ARG A 657 -5.76 -31.13 1.94
C ARG A 657 -4.72 -31.81 1.06
N LEU A 658 -3.55 -32.12 1.59
CA LEU A 658 -2.48 -32.77 0.81
C LEU A 658 -2.87 -34.13 0.27
N THR A 659 -3.79 -34.84 0.94
CA THR A 659 -4.38 -36.11 0.50
C THR A 659 -5.51 -35.98 -0.53
N ASP A 660 -5.94 -34.74 -0.86
CA ASP A 660 -6.96 -34.54 -1.88
C ASP A 660 -6.45 -34.97 -3.26
N LYS A 661 -7.34 -35.57 -4.04
CA LYS A 661 -7.07 -35.97 -5.42
C LYS A 661 -7.17 -34.75 -6.34
N ILE A 662 -6.19 -34.60 -7.25
CA ILE A 662 -6.13 -33.47 -8.16
C ILE A 662 -7.37 -33.34 -9.06
N GLY A 663 -8.00 -34.48 -9.42
CA GLY A 663 -9.24 -34.51 -10.20
C GLY A 663 -10.45 -33.87 -9.48
N LYS A 664 -10.40 -33.64 -8.16
CA LYS A 664 -11.39 -32.84 -7.42
C LYS A 664 -11.44 -31.40 -7.92
N TYR A 665 -10.31 -30.87 -8.34
CA TYR A 665 -10.13 -29.47 -8.70
C TYR A 665 -10.06 -29.24 -10.21
N LEU A 666 -9.59 -30.25 -10.98
CA LEU A 666 -9.36 -30.13 -12.41
C LEU A 666 -10.34 -31.01 -13.22
N PRO A 667 -11.50 -30.45 -13.65
CA PRO A 667 -12.51 -31.23 -14.38
C PRO A 667 -12.01 -31.87 -15.67
N TYR A 668 -11.00 -31.28 -16.33
CA TYR A 668 -10.44 -31.84 -17.58
C TYR A 668 -9.67 -33.16 -17.38
N LEU A 669 -9.38 -33.56 -16.14
CA LEU A 669 -8.79 -34.85 -15.79
C LEU A 669 -9.84 -35.95 -15.57
N ALA A 670 -11.16 -35.61 -15.59
CA ALA A 670 -12.22 -36.57 -15.35
C ALA A 670 -12.12 -37.75 -16.31
N GLY A 671 -12.24 -38.98 -15.79
CA GLY A 671 -12.12 -40.20 -16.58
C GLY A 671 -10.69 -40.63 -16.94
N THR A 672 -9.67 -39.87 -16.53
CA THR A 672 -8.26 -40.26 -16.71
C THR A 672 -7.67 -40.82 -15.40
N ASP A 673 -6.57 -41.57 -15.51
CA ASP A 673 -5.83 -42.13 -14.37
C ASP A 673 -5.18 -41.01 -13.52
N LYS A 674 -4.97 -39.79 -14.08
CA LYS A 674 -4.41 -38.63 -13.38
C LYS A 674 -5.36 -38.04 -12.36
N ALA A 675 -6.68 -38.17 -12.55
CA ALA A 675 -7.66 -37.66 -11.59
C ALA A 675 -7.49 -38.24 -10.18
N SER A 676 -6.86 -39.42 -10.04
CA SER A 676 -6.62 -40.10 -8.76
C SER A 676 -5.33 -39.69 -8.05
N LEU A 677 -4.44 -38.91 -8.67
CA LEU A 677 -3.18 -38.49 -8.11
C LEU A 677 -3.44 -37.50 -6.94
N THR A 678 -2.74 -37.71 -5.81
CA THR A 678 -2.87 -36.81 -4.65
C THR A 678 -1.91 -35.63 -4.73
N LEU A 679 -2.22 -34.53 -4.01
CA LEU A 679 -1.36 -33.34 -4.02
C LEU A 679 0.01 -33.64 -3.42
N GLU A 680 0.10 -34.49 -2.39
CA GLU A 680 1.37 -34.94 -1.82
C GLU A 680 2.22 -35.72 -2.83
N GLU A 681 1.62 -36.58 -3.69
CA GLU A 681 2.33 -37.30 -4.76
C GLU A 681 2.89 -36.35 -5.82
N LEU A 682 2.15 -35.29 -6.17
CA LEU A 682 2.62 -34.24 -7.08
C LEU A 682 3.77 -33.43 -6.47
N LEU A 683 3.64 -32.97 -5.21
CA LEU A 683 4.64 -32.17 -4.53
C LEU A 683 5.94 -32.93 -4.22
N THR A 684 5.87 -34.25 -4.01
CA THR A 684 7.05 -35.09 -3.74
C THR A 684 7.65 -35.73 -5.00
N HIS A 685 7.09 -35.45 -6.19
CA HIS A 685 7.51 -36.08 -7.46
C HIS A 685 7.40 -37.62 -7.45
N THR A 686 6.36 -38.15 -6.81
CA THR A 686 6.10 -39.61 -6.74
C THR A 686 4.83 -40.01 -7.49
N SER A 687 4.29 -39.13 -8.32
CA SER A 687 3.04 -39.31 -9.04
C SER A 687 3.07 -40.34 -10.17
N GLY A 688 4.26 -40.70 -10.66
CA GLY A 688 4.45 -41.55 -11.87
C GLY A 688 4.27 -40.79 -13.19
N LEU A 689 4.10 -39.46 -13.17
CA LEU A 689 4.13 -38.64 -14.38
C LEU A 689 5.54 -38.64 -15.00
N PRO A 690 5.65 -38.64 -16.37
CA PRO A 690 6.97 -38.56 -17.01
C PRO A 690 7.67 -37.25 -16.66
N SER A 691 9.01 -37.23 -16.68
CA SER A 691 9.84 -36.09 -16.28
C SER A 691 9.46 -34.81 -17.04
N PHE A 692 9.27 -34.93 -18.37
CA PHE A 692 8.75 -33.83 -19.23
C PHE A 692 8.18 -34.39 -20.54
N ILE A 693 7.44 -33.55 -21.28
CA ILE A 693 6.97 -33.84 -22.65
C ILE A 693 7.44 -32.68 -23.54
N PRO A 694 8.18 -32.94 -24.63
CA PRO A 694 8.71 -31.89 -25.51
C PRO A 694 7.62 -31.35 -26.46
N PHE A 695 6.65 -30.59 -25.91
CA PHE A 695 5.49 -30.10 -26.64
C PHE A 695 5.87 -29.25 -27.86
N TYR A 696 6.96 -28.49 -27.78
CA TYR A 696 7.44 -27.60 -28.84
C TYR A 696 7.80 -28.36 -30.13
N LYS A 697 8.22 -29.62 -30.05
CA LYS A 697 8.62 -30.40 -31.23
C LYS A 697 7.49 -30.57 -32.24
N SER A 698 6.25 -30.66 -31.79
CA SER A 698 5.08 -30.86 -32.69
C SER A 698 4.64 -29.57 -33.40
N ILE A 699 5.15 -28.41 -33.00
CA ILE A 699 4.77 -27.11 -33.56
C ILE A 699 5.95 -26.32 -34.13
N GLN A 700 7.15 -26.80 -33.96
CA GLN A 700 8.37 -26.15 -34.41
C GLN A 700 8.32 -25.90 -35.94
N GLY A 701 8.48 -24.60 -36.32
CA GLY A 701 8.42 -24.16 -37.71
C GLY A 701 7.03 -24.28 -38.37
N ASN A 702 5.98 -24.55 -37.62
CA ASN A 702 4.64 -24.72 -38.15
C ASN A 702 3.81 -23.44 -38.00
N GLU A 703 3.59 -22.73 -39.09
CA GLU A 703 2.84 -21.48 -39.13
C GLU A 703 1.37 -21.60 -38.68
N ARG A 704 0.80 -22.82 -38.63
CA ARG A 704 -0.54 -23.04 -38.04
C ARG A 704 -0.56 -22.72 -36.55
N TYR A 705 0.57 -22.82 -35.85
CA TYR A 705 0.69 -22.62 -34.41
C TYR A 705 1.55 -21.44 -34.02
N LEU A 706 2.45 -20.96 -34.89
CA LEU A 706 3.39 -19.89 -34.59
C LEU A 706 3.34 -18.78 -35.66
N ARG A 707 3.43 -17.52 -35.21
CA ARG A 707 3.48 -16.32 -36.08
C ARG A 707 4.58 -15.38 -35.61
N ALA A 708 5.16 -14.64 -36.56
CA ALA A 708 6.17 -13.62 -36.27
C ALA A 708 5.56 -12.30 -35.67
N TYR A 709 4.27 -12.13 -35.71
CA TYR A 709 3.55 -10.95 -35.26
C TYR A 709 2.27 -11.32 -34.50
N LYS A 710 1.88 -10.44 -33.59
CA LYS A 710 0.67 -10.60 -32.75
C LYS A 710 -0.59 -10.43 -33.60
N THR A 711 -1.57 -11.31 -33.42
CA THR A 711 -2.92 -11.22 -34.03
C THR A 711 -3.95 -11.66 -33.00
N GLU A 712 -5.24 -11.50 -33.33
CA GLU A 712 -6.35 -11.89 -32.44
C GLU A 712 -6.25 -13.36 -31.97
N ASN A 713 -5.82 -14.28 -32.85
CA ASN A 713 -5.68 -15.70 -32.55
C ASN A 713 -4.27 -16.13 -32.08
N PHE A 714 -3.30 -15.22 -32.06
CA PHE A 714 -1.89 -15.46 -31.73
C PHE A 714 -1.41 -14.38 -30.77
N GLN A 715 -1.71 -14.50 -29.50
CA GLN A 715 -1.39 -13.51 -28.46
C GLN A 715 -0.32 -13.97 -27.47
N VAL A 716 -0.10 -15.30 -27.35
CA VAL A 716 0.87 -15.87 -26.41
C VAL A 716 2.29 -15.62 -26.92
N GLN A 717 2.98 -14.67 -26.37
CA GLN A 717 4.35 -14.33 -26.77
C GLN A 717 5.37 -15.31 -26.15
N VAL A 718 6.00 -16.14 -26.97
CA VAL A 718 6.97 -17.16 -26.54
C VAL A 718 8.43 -16.71 -26.66
N ALA A 719 8.67 -15.67 -27.43
CA ALA A 719 9.96 -15.01 -27.61
C ALA A 719 9.76 -13.66 -28.34
N GLU A 720 10.84 -12.91 -28.59
CA GLU A 720 10.78 -11.69 -29.38
C GLU A 720 10.30 -12.00 -30.80
N ASN A 721 9.23 -11.31 -31.22
CA ASN A 721 8.61 -11.52 -32.54
C ASN A 721 8.21 -13.00 -32.80
N LEU A 722 7.75 -13.70 -31.78
CA LEU A 722 7.23 -15.07 -31.95
C LEU A 722 6.01 -15.27 -31.04
N TYR A 723 4.86 -15.53 -31.68
CA TYR A 723 3.56 -15.64 -31.02
C TYR A 723 2.94 -17.01 -31.33
N LEU A 724 2.43 -17.63 -30.25
CA LEU A 724 1.74 -18.92 -30.27
C LEU A 724 0.24 -18.69 -30.35
N ARG A 725 -0.47 -19.63 -31.00
CA ARG A 725 -1.92 -19.68 -31.06
C ARG A 725 -2.54 -19.86 -29.67
N ASN A 726 -3.58 -19.08 -29.38
CA ASN A 726 -4.17 -18.94 -28.04
C ASN A 726 -4.68 -20.25 -27.43
N ASP A 727 -5.13 -21.23 -28.25
CA ASP A 727 -5.68 -22.49 -27.80
C ASP A 727 -4.64 -23.61 -27.60
N TYR A 728 -3.37 -23.34 -27.87
CA TYR A 728 -2.35 -24.39 -27.73
C TYR A 728 -2.08 -24.82 -26.27
N PRO A 729 -2.18 -23.94 -25.24
CA PRO A 729 -2.13 -24.36 -23.85
C PRO A 729 -3.13 -25.47 -23.50
N ASP A 730 -4.34 -25.48 -24.08
CA ASP A 730 -5.32 -26.54 -23.87
C ASP A 730 -4.88 -27.86 -24.51
N THR A 731 -4.18 -27.79 -25.65
CA THR A 731 -3.53 -28.98 -26.25
C THR A 731 -2.47 -29.58 -25.32
N ILE A 732 -1.72 -28.74 -24.58
CA ILE A 732 -0.76 -29.18 -23.57
C ILE A 732 -1.49 -29.90 -22.43
N ARG A 733 -2.55 -29.30 -21.88
CA ARG A 733 -3.39 -29.90 -20.82
C ARG A 733 -3.96 -31.26 -21.28
N TYR A 734 -4.48 -31.33 -22.50
CA TYR A 734 -4.96 -32.57 -23.08
C TYR A 734 -3.87 -33.65 -23.16
N LYS A 735 -2.66 -33.29 -23.62
CA LYS A 735 -1.52 -34.23 -23.70
C LYS A 735 -1.05 -34.70 -22.32
N VAL A 736 -1.09 -33.84 -21.30
CA VAL A 736 -0.77 -34.19 -19.92
C VAL A 736 -1.83 -35.13 -19.35
N ALA A 737 -3.10 -34.84 -19.56
CA ALA A 737 -4.22 -35.70 -19.12
C ALA A 737 -4.16 -37.11 -19.71
N HIS A 738 -3.62 -37.28 -20.93
CA HIS A 738 -3.60 -38.54 -21.66
C HIS A 738 -2.20 -39.17 -21.77
N CYS A 739 -1.15 -38.65 -21.17
CA CYS A 739 0.15 -39.26 -21.14
C CYS A 739 0.11 -40.56 -20.27
N LYS A 740 0.99 -41.51 -20.53
CA LYS A 740 1.07 -42.76 -19.77
C LYS A 740 1.70 -42.52 -18.40
N LEU A 741 1.05 -42.96 -17.32
CA LEU A 741 1.65 -43.02 -16.02
C LEU A 741 2.66 -44.16 -15.92
N LYS A 742 3.75 -43.90 -15.23
CA LYS A 742 4.73 -44.91 -14.81
C LYS A 742 4.38 -45.42 -13.39
N GLU A 743 5.20 -46.30 -12.88
CA GLU A 743 5.15 -46.75 -11.49
C GLU A 743 5.32 -45.55 -10.53
N LYS A 744 4.55 -45.51 -9.43
CA LYS A 744 4.66 -44.52 -8.39
C LYS A 744 5.95 -44.67 -7.59
N LYS A 745 6.95 -43.92 -7.99
CA LYS A 745 8.25 -43.81 -7.31
C LYS A 745 8.83 -42.44 -7.55
N TYR A 746 9.84 -42.05 -6.80
CA TYR A 746 10.50 -40.76 -7.03
C TYR A 746 11.07 -40.67 -8.46
N GLU A 747 10.46 -39.82 -9.25
CA GLU A 747 10.94 -39.37 -10.56
C GLU A 747 10.61 -37.90 -10.74
N TYR A 748 11.64 -37.05 -10.76
CA TYR A 748 11.45 -35.61 -10.91
C TYR A 748 10.64 -35.30 -12.18
N SER A 749 9.51 -34.61 -12.06
CA SER A 749 8.61 -34.27 -13.15
C SER A 749 8.13 -32.84 -13.11
N ASP A 750 8.33 -32.12 -14.20
CA ASP A 750 7.83 -30.76 -14.39
C ASP A 750 6.30 -30.73 -14.53
N LEU A 751 5.69 -31.82 -15.05
CA LEU A 751 4.25 -31.90 -15.26
C LEU A 751 3.44 -31.87 -13.95
N ASN A 752 4.03 -32.28 -12.83
CA ASN A 752 3.40 -32.17 -11.51
C ASN A 752 3.04 -30.72 -11.20
N PHE A 753 3.95 -29.81 -11.48
CA PHE A 753 3.79 -28.39 -11.15
C PHE A 753 2.87 -27.66 -12.13
N LEU A 754 2.73 -28.16 -13.36
CA LEU A 754 1.70 -27.69 -14.28
C LEU A 754 0.30 -27.99 -13.71
N LEU A 755 0.07 -29.20 -13.21
CA LEU A 755 -1.22 -29.57 -12.60
C LEU A 755 -1.48 -28.78 -11.30
N LEU A 756 -0.45 -28.56 -10.46
CA LEU A 756 -0.57 -27.77 -9.24
C LEU A 756 -0.89 -26.30 -9.55
N LYS A 757 -0.26 -25.71 -10.59
CA LYS A 757 -0.59 -24.36 -11.04
C LYS A 757 -2.04 -24.27 -11.52
N ASP A 758 -2.46 -25.16 -12.41
CA ASP A 758 -3.85 -25.17 -12.91
C ASP A 758 -4.86 -25.34 -11.74
N MET A 759 -4.50 -26.13 -10.71
CA MET A 759 -5.32 -26.27 -9.49
C MET A 759 -5.43 -24.94 -8.74
N VAL A 760 -4.31 -24.26 -8.49
CA VAL A 760 -4.32 -22.95 -7.81
C VAL A 760 -5.21 -21.98 -8.56
N GLU A 761 -5.05 -21.84 -9.88
CA GLU A 761 -5.85 -20.94 -10.70
C GLU A 761 -7.34 -21.31 -10.72
N THR A 762 -7.66 -22.61 -10.65
CA THR A 762 -9.05 -23.06 -10.58
C THR A 762 -9.71 -22.73 -9.23
N ILE A 763 -8.99 -22.86 -8.12
CA ILE A 763 -9.53 -22.58 -6.79
C ILE A 763 -9.66 -21.06 -6.57
N THR A 764 -8.64 -20.30 -6.94
CA THR A 764 -8.58 -18.85 -6.69
C THR A 764 -9.32 -18.03 -7.74
N MET A 765 -9.68 -18.62 -8.88
CA MET A 765 -10.32 -17.97 -10.03
C MET A 765 -9.50 -16.81 -10.61
N GLN A 766 -8.17 -16.82 -10.42
CA GLN A 766 -7.26 -15.80 -10.93
C GLN A 766 -5.91 -16.42 -11.37
N PRO A 767 -5.14 -15.75 -12.24
CA PRO A 767 -3.79 -16.19 -12.60
C PRO A 767 -2.89 -16.33 -11.36
N ILE A 768 -2.06 -17.38 -11.32
CA ILE A 768 -1.20 -17.65 -10.16
C ILE A 768 -0.21 -16.50 -9.88
N GLU A 769 0.25 -15.81 -10.91
CA GLU A 769 1.13 -14.64 -10.77
C GLU A 769 0.44 -13.50 -10.01
N GLN A 770 -0.84 -13.24 -10.26
CA GLN A 770 -1.62 -12.26 -9.53
C GLN A 770 -1.83 -12.70 -8.08
N PHE A 771 -2.22 -13.97 -7.86
CA PHE A 771 -2.38 -14.53 -6.52
C PHE A 771 -1.10 -14.39 -5.68
N LEU A 772 0.07 -14.69 -6.28
CA LEU A 772 1.37 -14.56 -5.61
C LEU A 772 1.75 -13.09 -5.35
N ALA A 773 1.48 -12.21 -6.29
CA ALA A 773 1.72 -10.79 -6.14
C ALA A 773 0.94 -10.22 -4.95
N GLU A 774 -0.36 -10.52 -4.85
CA GLU A 774 -1.25 -10.02 -3.80
C GLU A 774 -0.95 -10.61 -2.41
N ASN A 775 -0.62 -11.91 -2.33
CA ASN A 775 -0.45 -12.62 -1.06
C ASN A 775 0.99 -12.63 -0.53
N PHE A 776 2.00 -12.40 -1.39
CA PHE A 776 3.41 -12.49 -1.01
C PHE A 776 4.24 -11.33 -1.57
N TYR A 777 4.38 -11.19 -2.90
CA TYR A 777 5.44 -10.36 -3.46
C TYR A 777 5.25 -8.85 -3.15
N GLN A 778 4.07 -8.31 -3.40
CA GLN A 778 3.77 -6.90 -3.11
C GLN A 778 3.80 -6.60 -1.60
N PRO A 779 3.12 -7.39 -0.73
CA PRO A 779 3.19 -7.15 0.71
C PRO A 779 4.60 -7.31 1.31
N MET A 780 5.46 -8.16 0.72
CA MET A 780 6.87 -8.29 1.11
C MET A 780 7.77 -7.21 0.51
N GLY A 781 7.26 -6.32 -0.35
CA GLY A 781 8.03 -5.30 -1.03
C GLY A 781 8.97 -5.83 -2.12
N LEU A 782 8.66 -7.00 -2.72
CA LEU A 782 9.44 -7.60 -3.79
C LEU A 782 9.03 -6.99 -5.13
N THR A 783 9.80 -6.02 -5.60
CA THR A 783 9.49 -5.24 -6.79
C THR A 783 10.12 -5.79 -8.06
N ARG A 784 11.08 -6.72 -7.93
CA ARG A 784 11.84 -7.34 -9.03
C ARG A 784 11.63 -8.84 -9.12
N THR A 785 10.56 -9.36 -8.53
CA THR A 785 10.12 -10.76 -8.62
C THR A 785 8.86 -10.83 -9.47
N SER A 786 8.97 -11.35 -10.69
CA SER A 786 7.91 -11.28 -11.68
C SER A 786 7.99 -12.41 -12.71
N PHE A 787 6.85 -12.78 -13.28
CA PHE A 787 6.77 -13.54 -14.53
C PHE A 787 6.77 -12.55 -15.70
N MET A 788 7.30 -12.96 -16.86
CA MET A 788 7.33 -12.13 -18.08
C MET A 788 7.79 -10.67 -17.84
N PRO A 789 8.99 -10.43 -17.29
CA PRO A 789 9.42 -9.11 -16.82
C PRO A 789 9.35 -7.99 -17.86
N LEU A 790 9.54 -8.30 -19.15
CA LEU A 790 9.42 -7.30 -20.22
C LEU A 790 8.00 -6.73 -20.38
N GLN A 791 6.95 -7.48 -19.95
CA GLN A 791 5.57 -6.99 -19.95
C GLN A 791 5.25 -6.12 -18.71
N HIS A 792 6.11 -6.17 -17.70
CA HIS A 792 6.01 -5.38 -16.47
C HIS A 792 6.99 -4.19 -16.44
N GLY A 793 7.48 -3.75 -17.61
CA GLY A 793 8.26 -2.53 -17.74
C GLY A 793 9.76 -2.69 -17.52
N PHE A 794 10.28 -3.88 -17.21
CA PHE A 794 11.71 -4.12 -17.12
C PHE A 794 12.35 -4.11 -18.51
N VAL A 795 13.61 -3.66 -18.58
CA VAL A 795 14.37 -3.63 -19.82
C VAL A 795 15.41 -4.74 -19.88
N LYS A 796 15.85 -5.11 -21.09
CA LYS A 796 16.81 -6.21 -21.27
C LYS A 796 18.11 -6.02 -20.49
N GLN A 797 18.57 -4.79 -20.31
CA GLN A 797 19.79 -4.45 -19.56
C GLN A 797 19.71 -4.81 -18.06
N GLU A 798 18.49 -5.00 -17.53
CA GLU A 798 18.29 -5.40 -16.15
C GLU A 798 18.17 -6.92 -15.96
N ILE A 799 18.11 -7.69 -17.06
CA ILE A 799 17.79 -9.11 -17.06
C ILE A 799 18.97 -9.89 -17.69
N ALA A 800 19.43 -10.94 -17.02
CA ALA A 800 20.44 -11.82 -17.60
C ALA A 800 19.82 -12.69 -18.72
N PRO A 801 20.38 -12.67 -19.95
CA PRO A 801 19.94 -13.56 -21.02
C PRO A 801 20.22 -15.02 -20.69
N THR A 802 19.47 -15.94 -21.31
CA THR A 802 19.69 -17.37 -21.17
C THR A 802 20.37 -17.96 -22.43
N GLU A 803 19.87 -19.04 -23.02
CA GLU A 803 20.54 -19.66 -24.15
C GLU A 803 20.14 -19.04 -25.50
N LYS A 804 21.00 -19.22 -26.51
CA LYS A 804 20.65 -19.06 -27.91
C LYS A 804 19.90 -20.31 -28.37
N ASP A 805 18.56 -20.27 -28.20
CA ASP A 805 17.70 -21.41 -28.59
C ASP A 805 17.75 -21.64 -30.08
N VAL A 806 18.56 -22.60 -30.53
CA VAL A 806 18.70 -22.98 -31.94
C VAL A 806 17.61 -23.97 -32.43
N LEU A 807 16.90 -24.60 -31.50
CA LEU A 807 15.91 -25.62 -31.80
C LEU A 807 14.53 -25.02 -32.04
N PHE A 808 13.96 -24.31 -31.11
CA PHE A 808 12.59 -23.86 -31.12
C PHE A 808 12.41 -22.39 -31.51
N ARG A 809 13.00 -21.47 -30.78
CA ARG A 809 12.79 -20.01 -30.96
C ARG A 809 13.77 -19.36 -31.92
N LYS A 810 14.91 -20.01 -32.22
CA LYS A 810 15.96 -19.60 -33.15
C LYS A 810 16.53 -18.21 -32.89
N GLN A 811 16.62 -17.84 -31.60
CA GLN A 811 17.13 -16.54 -31.16
C GLN A 811 17.74 -16.66 -29.76
N LEU A 812 18.48 -15.61 -29.32
CA LEU A 812 18.89 -15.46 -27.91
C LEU A 812 17.63 -15.21 -27.07
N VAL A 813 17.41 -16.03 -26.05
CA VAL A 813 16.28 -15.90 -25.13
C VAL A 813 16.67 -14.89 -24.05
N HIS A 814 16.08 -13.70 -24.10
CA HIS A 814 16.43 -12.57 -23.23
C HIS A 814 15.14 -11.86 -22.74
N GLY A 815 14.84 -11.99 -21.44
CA GLY A 815 13.62 -11.49 -20.82
C GLY A 815 12.37 -12.35 -21.05
N TYR A 816 12.55 -13.51 -21.70
CA TYR A 816 11.55 -14.57 -21.85
C TYR A 816 12.02 -15.82 -21.11
N VAL A 817 11.08 -16.63 -20.61
CA VAL A 817 11.41 -17.86 -19.87
C VAL A 817 12.22 -18.83 -20.72
N HIS A 818 13.27 -19.40 -20.14
CA HIS A 818 14.12 -20.39 -20.80
C HIS A 818 13.34 -21.68 -21.13
N ASP A 819 12.56 -22.19 -20.17
CA ASP A 819 11.78 -23.43 -20.34
C ASP A 819 10.74 -23.31 -21.46
N GLN A 820 10.80 -24.25 -22.41
CA GLN A 820 9.93 -24.19 -23.57
C GLN A 820 8.46 -24.49 -23.23
N THR A 821 8.18 -25.35 -22.23
CA THR A 821 6.80 -25.63 -21.79
C THR A 821 6.18 -24.40 -21.15
N SER A 822 6.92 -23.73 -20.27
CA SER A 822 6.47 -22.49 -19.64
C SER A 822 6.25 -21.37 -20.68
N ALA A 823 7.13 -21.26 -21.70
CA ALA A 823 6.91 -20.32 -22.79
C ALA A 823 5.61 -20.58 -23.55
N LEU A 824 5.25 -21.86 -23.77
CA LEU A 824 4.01 -22.28 -24.42
C LEU A 824 2.77 -22.16 -23.51
N MET A 825 2.95 -21.91 -22.23
CA MET A 825 1.92 -21.71 -21.20
C MET A 825 1.92 -20.26 -20.67
N HIS A 826 1.94 -19.28 -21.57
CA HIS A 826 1.95 -17.85 -21.25
C HIS A 826 3.15 -17.38 -20.39
N GLY A 827 4.30 -18.05 -20.50
CA GLY A 827 5.50 -17.72 -19.72
C GLY A 827 5.54 -18.36 -18.32
N ASN A 828 4.48 -19.10 -17.94
CA ASN A 828 4.38 -19.72 -16.63
C ASN A 828 3.61 -21.07 -16.72
N ALA A 829 4.31 -22.19 -16.53
CA ALA A 829 3.70 -23.52 -16.39
C ALA A 829 3.77 -24.07 -14.96
N GLY A 830 4.09 -23.24 -13.97
CA GLY A 830 4.22 -23.61 -12.57
C GLY A 830 5.57 -24.27 -12.22
N ASN A 831 6.25 -24.88 -13.18
CA ASN A 831 7.57 -25.49 -13.00
C ASN A 831 8.73 -24.50 -13.21
N ALA A 832 8.53 -23.47 -14.02
CA ALA A 832 9.49 -22.44 -14.40
C ALA A 832 8.75 -21.17 -14.88
N GLY A 833 9.46 -20.05 -15.00
CA GLY A 833 8.95 -18.79 -15.53
C GLY A 833 9.18 -17.59 -14.61
N LEU A 834 9.59 -17.80 -13.36
CA LEU A 834 9.88 -16.72 -12.43
C LEU A 834 11.24 -16.11 -12.73
N PHE A 835 11.27 -14.76 -12.71
CA PHE A 835 12.48 -13.94 -12.72
C PHE A 835 12.57 -13.21 -11.38
N THR A 836 13.77 -13.16 -10.81
CA THR A 836 13.99 -12.47 -9.53
C THR A 836 15.47 -12.12 -9.33
N THR A 837 15.77 -11.32 -8.32
CA THR A 837 17.13 -11.01 -7.85
C THR A 837 17.54 -11.94 -6.71
N ALA A 838 18.84 -11.98 -6.39
CA ALA A 838 19.31 -12.77 -5.26
C ALA A 838 18.76 -12.27 -3.93
N GLN A 839 18.61 -10.96 -3.78
CA GLN A 839 18.06 -10.32 -2.58
C GLN A 839 16.59 -10.70 -2.35
N GLU A 840 15.76 -10.62 -3.38
CA GLU A 840 14.33 -10.90 -3.23
C GLU A 840 14.05 -12.40 -3.06
N LEU A 841 14.83 -13.25 -3.73
CA LEU A 841 14.79 -14.69 -3.47
C LEU A 841 15.22 -15.01 -2.02
N GLY A 842 16.26 -14.34 -1.53
CA GLY A 842 16.69 -14.42 -0.13
C GLY A 842 15.59 -14.01 0.86
N ALA A 843 14.83 -12.96 0.55
CA ALA A 843 13.70 -12.49 1.37
C ALA A 843 12.58 -13.54 1.47
N ILE A 844 12.21 -14.20 0.33
CA ILE A 844 11.25 -15.30 0.34
C ILE A 844 11.70 -16.42 1.28
N PHE A 845 12.97 -16.80 1.19
CA PHE A 845 13.50 -17.88 2.04
C PHE A 845 13.71 -17.45 3.49
N LEU A 846 13.95 -16.17 3.76
CA LEU A 846 13.97 -15.62 5.12
C LEU A 846 12.57 -15.67 5.77
N MET A 847 11.51 -15.38 5.00
CA MET A 847 10.14 -15.59 5.46
C MET A 847 9.91 -17.06 5.86
N LEU A 848 10.34 -18.02 5.05
CA LEU A 848 10.22 -19.44 5.34
C LEU A 848 11.09 -19.84 6.56
N GLN A 849 12.34 -19.37 6.66
CA GLN A 849 13.23 -19.64 7.79
C GLN A 849 12.60 -19.18 9.11
N ASN A 850 11.90 -18.05 9.09
CA ASN A 850 11.23 -17.48 10.26
C ASN A 850 9.81 -18.04 10.48
N GLY A 851 9.53 -19.26 10.01
CA GLY A 851 8.24 -19.93 10.22
C GLY A 851 7.05 -19.16 9.64
N GLY A 852 7.23 -18.51 8.48
CA GLY A 852 6.18 -17.77 7.79
C GLY A 852 6.08 -16.28 8.15
N MET A 853 7.07 -15.75 8.87
CA MET A 853 7.14 -14.32 9.26
C MET A 853 8.18 -13.57 8.42
N TYR A 854 7.85 -12.38 7.95
CA TYR A 854 8.78 -11.46 7.32
C TYR A 854 8.44 -10.02 7.70
N ASP A 855 9.43 -9.28 8.17
CA ASP A 855 9.31 -7.86 8.58
C ASP A 855 8.09 -7.60 9.50
N GLY A 856 7.92 -8.48 10.51
CA GLY A 856 6.83 -8.40 11.48
C GLY A 856 5.45 -8.86 10.98
N THR A 857 5.31 -9.22 9.70
CA THR A 857 4.07 -9.69 9.09
C THR A 857 4.06 -11.21 8.93
N ARG A 858 2.95 -11.86 9.29
CA ARG A 858 2.77 -13.31 9.09
C ARG A 858 2.10 -13.57 7.75
N TYR A 859 2.78 -14.32 6.90
CA TYR A 859 2.32 -14.75 5.57
C TYR A 859 1.78 -16.17 5.58
N LEU A 860 2.39 -17.04 6.39
CA LEU A 860 2.03 -18.44 6.56
C LEU A 860 2.11 -18.81 8.06
N SER A 861 1.36 -19.82 8.49
CA SER A 861 1.51 -20.38 9.84
C SER A 861 2.82 -21.16 9.95
N GLU A 862 3.40 -21.18 11.15
CA GLU A 862 4.61 -21.94 11.45
C GLU A 862 4.42 -23.43 11.17
N SER A 863 3.24 -23.97 11.48
CA SER A 863 2.89 -25.38 11.22
C SER A 863 2.88 -25.71 9.73
N THR A 864 2.38 -24.82 8.87
CA THR A 864 2.39 -24.99 7.42
C THR A 864 3.83 -25.00 6.88
N VAL A 865 4.67 -24.06 7.31
CA VAL A 865 6.08 -24.02 6.89
C VAL A 865 6.79 -25.29 7.33
N ALA A 866 6.65 -25.69 8.60
CA ALA A 866 7.27 -26.91 9.12
C ALA A 866 6.81 -28.16 8.37
N GLU A 867 5.51 -28.27 8.04
CA GLU A 867 4.97 -29.42 7.29
C GLU A 867 5.57 -29.51 5.88
N PHE A 868 5.68 -28.39 5.16
CA PHE A 868 6.16 -28.39 3.78
C PHE A 868 7.67 -28.57 3.65
N THR A 869 8.44 -28.09 4.60
CA THR A 869 9.92 -28.11 4.53
C THR A 869 10.56 -29.37 5.11
N LYS A 870 9.83 -30.16 5.92
CA LYS A 870 10.35 -31.44 6.42
C LYS A 870 10.41 -32.51 5.33
N MET A 871 11.29 -33.51 5.51
CA MET A 871 11.41 -34.64 4.58
C MET A 871 10.20 -35.59 4.70
N HIS A 872 9.69 -36.04 3.57
CA HIS A 872 8.62 -37.02 3.47
C HIS A 872 9.10 -38.30 2.81
N HIS A 873 8.58 -39.45 3.22
CA HIS A 873 9.00 -40.78 2.74
C HIS A 873 7.96 -41.46 1.83
N LEU A 874 7.15 -40.65 1.11
CA LEU A 874 6.10 -41.18 0.24
C LEU A 874 6.70 -41.97 -0.95
N HIS A 875 6.21 -43.19 -1.18
CA HIS A 875 6.71 -44.12 -2.22
C HIS A 875 8.24 -44.25 -2.28
N GLY A 876 8.89 -44.33 -1.09
CA GLY A 876 10.34 -44.47 -0.98
C GLY A 876 11.18 -43.23 -1.29
N CYS A 877 10.55 -42.06 -1.47
CA CYS A 877 11.26 -40.79 -1.59
C CYS A 877 12.02 -40.46 -0.29
N GLN A 878 13.28 -40.05 -0.41
CA GLN A 878 14.14 -39.71 0.73
C GLN A 878 14.86 -38.37 0.54
N VAL A 879 14.35 -37.50 -0.36
CA VAL A 879 15.02 -36.26 -0.74
C VAL A 879 14.03 -35.11 -0.97
N ARG A 880 12.78 -35.26 -0.48
CA ARG A 880 11.75 -34.23 -0.71
C ARG A 880 10.93 -33.89 0.55
N GLY A 881 10.79 -32.60 0.77
CA GLY A 881 9.63 -32.00 1.40
C GLY A 881 8.51 -31.79 0.36
N TYR A 882 7.42 -31.16 0.73
CA TYR A 882 6.38 -30.80 -0.23
C TYR A 882 6.82 -29.61 -1.10
N GLY A 883 7.24 -29.94 -2.34
CA GLY A 883 7.82 -29.00 -3.29
C GLY A 883 9.33 -28.77 -3.13
N PHE A 884 9.85 -28.78 -1.91
CA PHE A 884 11.25 -28.50 -1.60
C PHE A 884 12.14 -29.72 -1.78
N HIS A 885 13.40 -29.48 -2.13
CA HIS A 885 14.47 -30.47 -2.06
C HIS A 885 15.03 -30.48 -0.63
N THR A 886 14.98 -31.62 0.04
CA THR A 886 15.59 -31.90 1.33
C THR A 886 16.67 -32.94 1.11
N PRO A 887 17.95 -32.56 0.98
CA PRO A 887 19.01 -33.46 0.59
C PRO A 887 19.24 -34.56 1.66
N LYS A 888 19.85 -35.67 1.25
CA LYS A 888 20.34 -36.70 2.19
C LYS A 888 21.28 -36.10 3.22
N ALA A 889 21.55 -36.87 4.29
CA ALA A 889 22.38 -36.41 5.41
C ALA A 889 23.66 -35.70 4.93
N PRO A 890 24.08 -34.61 5.62
CA PRO A 890 25.32 -33.92 5.31
C PRO A 890 26.52 -34.87 5.27
N GLY A 891 27.35 -34.70 4.23
CA GLY A 891 28.45 -35.63 3.93
C GLY A 891 28.11 -36.76 2.97
N GLU A 892 26.84 -37.14 2.80
CA GLU A 892 26.39 -38.08 1.77
C GLU A 892 25.86 -37.39 0.52
N SER A 893 25.69 -36.09 0.61
CA SER A 893 25.15 -35.24 -0.47
C SER A 893 26.26 -34.54 -1.23
N SER A 894 26.20 -34.59 -2.55
CA SER A 894 27.10 -33.82 -3.45
C SER A 894 26.60 -32.41 -3.76
N ILE A 895 25.50 -31.96 -3.16
CA ILE A 895 24.82 -30.71 -3.52
C ILE A 895 24.72 -29.69 -2.37
N VAL A 896 24.97 -30.12 -1.13
CA VAL A 896 25.04 -29.26 0.07
C VAL A 896 26.31 -29.56 0.85
N PRO A 897 26.89 -28.57 1.56
CA PRO A 897 28.09 -28.77 2.38
C PRO A 897 27.91 -29.82 3.47
N ALA A 898 29.01 -30.49 3.84
CA ALA A 898 29.02 -31.40 4.99
C ALA A 898 28.74 -30.66 6.32
N ALA A 899 28.95 -29.35 6.38
CA ALA A 899 28.68 -28.52 7.54
C ALA A 899 27.19 -28.13 7.69
N ALA A 900 26.36 -28.42 6.69
CA ALA A 900 24.93 -28.12 6.74
C ALA A 900 24.21 -29.03 7.75
N SER A 901 23.09 -28.55 8.29
CA SER A 901 22.23 -29.35 9.16
C SER A 901 21.33 -30.30 8.36
N THR A 902 20.73 -31.26 9.06
CA THR A 902 19.72 -32.16 8.46
C THR A 902 18.37 -31.47 8.16
N GLN A 903 18.21 -30.23 8.62
CA GLN A 903 17.00 -29.45 8.38
C GLN A 903 17.08 -28.57 7.12
N ILE A 904 18.21 -28.61 6.41
CA ILE A 904 18.42 -27.79 5.21
C ILE A 904 17.42 -28.17 4.11
N PHE A 905 16.82 -27.15 3.50
CA PHE A 905 15.90 -27.29 2.37
C PHE A 905 16.15 -26.22 1.32
N GLY A 906 15.70 -26.45 0.11
CA GLY A 906 15.86 -25.48 -0.98
C GLY A 906 15.54 -26.09 -2.33
N HIS A 907 16.15 -25.57 -3.40
CA HIS A 907 16.04 -26.13 -4.75
C HIS A 907 17.17 -25.62 -5.67
N GLN A 908 17.36 -26.30 -6.80
CA GLN A 908 18.29 -25.90 -7.86
C GLN A 908 17.52 -25.59 -9.16
N GLY A 909 18.02 -24.60 -9.93
CA GLY A 909 17.49 -24.22 -11.22
C GLY A 909 18.41 -24.62 -12.39
N PHE A 910 17.82 -24.98 -13.51
CA PHE A 910 18.54 -25.43 -14.72
C PHE A 910 19.46 -24.33 -15.27
N THR A 911 19.06 -23.10 -15.21
CA THR A 911 19.80 -21.91 -15.69
C THR A 911 21.09 -21.65 -14.93
N GLY A 912 21.33 -22.33 -13.81
CA GLY A 912 22.54 -22.20 -12.98
C GLY A 912 22.29 -21.58 -11.61
N THR A 913 21.06 -21.51 -11.21
CA THR A 913 20.60 -20.91 -9.96
C THR A 913 20.44 -21.95 -8.84
N VAL A 914 20.57 -21.51 -7.59
CA VAL A 914 20.30 -22.33 -6.41
C VAL A 914 19.95 -21.46 -5.23
N VAL A 915 19.09 -21.98 -4.36
CA VAL A 915 18.84 -21.43 -3.03
C VAL A 915 18.79 -22.57 -2.01
N TRP A 916 19.48 -22.39 -0.89
CA TRP A 916 19.48 -23.27 0.28
C TRP A 916 19.18 -22.46 1.53
N CYS A 917 18.29 -22.97 2.35
CA CYS A 917 17.96 -22.45 3.68
C CYS A 917 18.26 -23.52 4.70
N ASP A 918 19.09 -23.22 5.69
CA ASP A 918 19.39 -24.06 6.84
C ASP A 918 18.86 -23.38 8.10
N PRO A 919 17.65 -23.73 8.57
CA PRO A 919 17.04 -23.09 9.73
C PRO A 919 17.84 -23.26 11.02
N LYS A 920 18.54 -24.39 11.19
CA LYS A 920 19.32 -24.66 12.40
C LYS A 920 20.58 -23.79 12.49
N GLU A 921 21.22 -23.54 11.37
CA GLU A 921 22.42 -22.69 11.30
C GLU A 921 22.03 -21.22 10.99
N GLU A 922 20.74 -20.92 10.88
CA GLU A 922 20.18 -19.62 10.50
C GLU A 922 20.84 -19.02 9.24
N LEU A 923 21.15 -19.87 8.27
CA LEU A 923 21.87 -19.53 7.05
C LEU A 923 20.99 -19.70 5.81
N ILE A 924 20.93 -18.64 4.98
CA ILE A 924 20.38 -18.71 3.62
C ILE A 924 21.52 -18.45 2.63
N PHE A 925 21.65 -19.32 1.64
CA PHE A 925 22.64 -19.20 0.57
C PHE A 925 21.94 -19.16 -0.79
N VAL A 926 22.16 -18.09 -1.56
CA VAL A 926 21.64 -17.89 -2.91
C VAL A 926 22.81 -17.73 -3.87
N PHE A 927 22.77 -18.46 -4.98
CA PHE A 927 23.69 -18.30 -6.09
C PHE A 927 22.88 -18.20 -7.39
N LEU A 928 22.93 -17.07 -8.07
CA LEU A 928 22.27 -16.85 -9.35
C LEU A 928 23.32 -16.70 -10.45
N SER A 929 23.17 -17.44 -11.53
CA SER A 929 23.96 -17.30 -12.75
C SER A 929 23.14 -17.69 -13.98
N ASN A 930 23.59 -17.25 -15.14
CA ASN A 930 23.02 -17.66 -16.43
C ASN A 930 23.99 -18.58 -17.20
N ARG A 931 24.40 -19.67 -16.54
CA ARG A 931 25.39 -20.64 -17.12
C ARG A 931 24.98 -21.18 -18.49
N VAL A 932 23.71 -21.11 -18.82
CA VAL A 932 23.14 -21.56 -20.11
C VAL A 932 23.41 -20.57 -21.25
N CYS A 933 23.95 -19.41 -20.97
CA CYS A 933 24.27 -18.39 -21.97
C CYS A 933 25.72 -18.60 -22.51
N PRO A 934 25.93 -18.67 -23.84
CA PRO A 934 24.88 -18.75 -24.88
C PRO A 934 24.39 -20.19 -25.11
N ASP A 935 25.08 -21.21 -24.58
CA ASP A 935 24.81 -22.63 -24.80
C ASP A 935 24.58 -23.37 -23.48
N ALA A 936 23.54 -24.16 -23.41
CA ALA A 936 23.22 -24.96 -22.23
C ALA A 936 24.21 -26.13 -21.98
N GLU A 937 24.86 -26.62 -23.04
CA GLU A 937 25.82 -27.72 -22.96
C GLU A 937 27.20 -27.32 -23.54
N PRO A 938 28.31 -27.82 -22.98
CA PRO A 938 28.39 -28.72 -21.82
C PRO A 938 28.12 -27.99 -20.50
N ASN A 939 27.47 -28.66 -19.54
CA ASN A 939 27.21 -28.12 -18.21
C ASN A 939 28.49 -28.03 -17.35
N LYS A 940 29.32 -27.01 -17.61
CA LYS A 940 30.58 -26.74 -16.90
C LYS A 940 30.33 -26.43 -15.41
N LEU A 941 29.22 -25.74 -15.07
CA LEU A 941 28.91 -25.37 -13.69
C LEU A 941 28.67 -26.57 -12.79
N ALA A 942 27.99 -27.58 -13.27
CA ALA A 942 27.80 -28.83 -12.52
C ALA A 942 29.14 -29.57 -12.32
N LYS A 943 29.99 -29.60 -13.38
CA LYS A 943 31.31 -30.28 -13.33
C LYS A 943 32.31 -29.56 -12.39
N SER A 944 32.27 -28.25 -12.30
CA SER A 944 33.20 -27.47 -11.48
C SER A 944 32.97 -27.58 -9.98
N GLY A 945 31.72 -27.86 -9.56
CA GLY A 945 31.29 -27.86 -8.16
C GLY A 945 31.34 -26.51 -7.47
N ILE A 946 31.46 -25.42 -8.23
CA ILE A 946 31.62 -24.04 -7.72
C ILE A 946 30.52 -23.66 -6.71
N ARG A 947 29.25 -24.01 -6.97
CA ARG A 947 28.12 -23.70 -6.08
C ARG A 947 28.29 -24.34 -4.72
N LEU A 948 28.70 -25.62 -4.66
CA LEU A 948 28.94 -26.33 -3.43
C LEU A 948 30.14 -25.72 -2.67
N LYS A 949 31.27 -25.50 -3.37
CA LYS A 949 32.48 -24.91 -2.77
C LYS A 949 32.26 -23.49 -2.24
N ALA A 950 31.49 -22.67 -2.96
CA ALA A 950 31.11 -21.33 -2.50
C ALA A 950 30.28 -21.40 -1.21
N HIS A 951 29.33 -22.32 -1.15
CA HIS A 951 28.51 -22.54 0.04
C HIS A 951 29.35 -23.07 1.22
N GLU A 952 30.31 -23.98 0.98
CA GLU A 952 31.26 -24.45 1.99
C GLU A 952 32.12 -23.32 2.59
N LEU A 953 32.61 -22.39 1.74
CA LEU A 953 33.34 -21.22 2.20
C LEU A 953 32.49 -20.27 3.06
N VAL A 954 31.22 -20.12 2.73
CA VAL A 954 30.30 -19.33 3.57
C VAL A 954 30.13 -19.97 4.95
N TYR A 955 29.88 -21.31 5.03
CA TYR A 955 29.80 -22.00 6.32
C TYR A 955 31.09 -21.86 7.14
N LYS A 956 32.25 -21.93 6.46
CA LYS A 956 33.54 -21.71 7.12
C LYS A 956 33.67 -20.29 7.66
N GLY A 957 33.22 -19.29 6.91
CA GLY A 957 33.32 -17.90 7.31
C GLY A 957 32.39 -17.48 8.46
N ILE A 958 31.23 -18.12 8.62
CA ILE A 958 30.29 -17.82 9.73
C ILE A 958 30.62 -18.60 11.02
N LYS A 959 31.42 -19.66 10.96
CA LYS A 959 31.81 -20.49 12.13
C LYS A 959 33.15 -20.05 12.74
N ASN A 960 33.90 -19.20 12.07
CA ASN A 960 35.14 -18.57 12.58
C ASN A 960 34.83 -17.21 13.17
#